data_b435c96b1617ff9d98007a7f79362429
#
_entry.id   b435c96b1617ff9d98007a7f79362429
#
_cell.length_a   1.000
_cell.length_b   1.000
_cell.length_c   1.000
_cell.angle_alpha   90.00
_cell.angle_beta   90.00
_cell.angle_gamma   90.00
#
_symmetry.space_group_name_H-M   'P 1'
#
loop_
_entity.id
_entity.type
_entity.pdbx_description
1 polymer ?
#
loop_
_entity_poly.entity_id
_entity_poly.type
_entity_poly.pdbx_seq_one_letter_code
_entity_poly.pdbx_strand_id
1 'polypeptide(L)'
;MIFALIGNQNCGKTTLFNQMTGSNQHVGNFPGVTVDQKMGKFTTASVDGTVVDLPGIYSLRPYTNEEIVTRDFLLKEKPDGIINIVDATNIERNLYLTLQLIEMRIPMVLALNMMDEVRNNGGSINVKEMSRLLGIPIIPISAIRNEGVGDLIHTAYEVAENKQYPKVYDFCTPGPVHRCIHGLYHQLEDHASRSGMNGRFAAVKVIEGDEDIIERLKLSENELELMEHSIIEMERDRGLDRNAAMADMRYSFIENICEQSVVKCQVSKEYERSVQIDSVLTNRYLALPVFAGIMVFIFWMTFGPFGSFLSDALSAGIDWVSREIEILLTNYGINPVVKSLVIDGIFTGVGSVLSFLPVILILFFFLSILEDTGYMARIAFVMDTFLRKIGLSGRSFVPMLLGFGCSVPAVMASRTLSSERDRNLTIMLIPFISCSAKIPIYTVFTAAFFPHRGVLVMSCLYFGGIVIGILMALIFKKVLFAGKPMPFVMELPNYRFPSLKSVLLLMWEKARDFLERAFTIIFLASMIIWFLQTFDSRLNVVTDSANSLLAILGHLLAPIFKPLGFADWRISTALVTGITAKEAVVSTLSVLLGTNAAHVSAALGTLFTVRSAVSFLVFTLLYTPCVAAIAAIKQEMHSTLKTIGIVIMQCGVAWITAWLVYIGSGVIL
;
A
#
# COMPACT_ATOMS: atom_id res chain seq x y z
N MET A 1 -24.95 -16.39 18.58
CA MET A 1 -23.53 -16.52 19.01
C MET A 1 -22.64 -15.80 18.02
N ILE A 2 -21.55 -15.18 18.51
CA ILE A 2 -20.57 -14.47 17.70
C ILE A 2 -19.25 -15.25 17.68
N PHE A 3 -18.78 -15.59 16.50
CA PHE A 3 -17.52 -16.31 16.31
C PHE A 3 -16.47 -15.41 15.65
N ALA A 4 -15.25 -15.43 16.18
CA ALA A 4 -14.10 -14.79 15.56
C ALA A 4 -13.37 -15.78 14.64
N LEU A 5 -13.27 -15.48 13.35
CA LEU A 5 -12.47 -16.26 12.40
C LEU A 5 -11.06 -15.67 12.32
N ILE A 6 -10.07 -16.44 12.77
CA ILE A 6 -8.68 -15.99 12.92
C ILE A 6 -7.73 -16.98 12.27
N GLY A 7 -6.69 -16.49 11.63
CA GLY A 7 -5.63 -17.31 11.05
C GLY A 7 -4.55 -16.49 10.40
N ASN A 8 -3.50 -17.15 9.96
CA ASN A 8 -2.39 -16.51 9.28
C ASN A 8 -2.81 -15.98 7.90
N GLN A 9 -1.99 -15.13 7.32
CA GLN A 9 -2.19 -14.73 5.93
C GLN A 9 -2.05 -15.97 5.03
N ASN A 10 -2.88 -16.06 3.99
CA ASN A 10 -2.91 -17.15 3.00
C ASN A 10 -3.34 -18.55 3.52
N CYS A 11 -3.80 -18.72 4.74
CA CYS A 11 -4.31 -19.99 5.27
C CYS A 11 -5.69 -20.41 4.70
N GLY A 12 -6.29 -19.61 3.82
CA GLY A 12 -7.62 -19.86 3.22
C GLY A 12 -8.80 -19.27 4.01
N LYS A 13 -8.55 -18.30 4.88
CA LYS A 13 -9.53 -17.66 5.76
C LYS A 13 -10.72 -17.07 5.00
N THR A 14 -10.49 -16.25 3.98
CA THR A 14 -11.55 -15.64 3.16
C THR A 14 -12.36 -16.69 2.40
N THR A 15 -11.73 -17.78 1.94
CA THR A 15 -12.42 -18.89 1.29
C THR A 15 -13.35 -19.58 2.28
N LEU A 16 -12.89 -19.88 3.50
CA LEU A 16 -13.72 -20.47 4.54
C LEU A 16 -14.87 -19.55 4.94
N PHE A 17 -14.61 -18.25 5.13
CA PHE A 17 -15.63 -17.26 5.44
C PHE A 17 -16.74 -17.23 4.37
N ASN A 18 -16.37 -17.23 3.10
CA ASN A 18 -17.33 -17.27 1.98
C ASN A 18 -18.14 -18.57 1.93
N GLN A 19 -17.52 -19.72 2.26
CA GLN A 19 -18.23 -21.01 2.33
C GLN A 19 -19.24 -21.03 3.50
N MET A 20 -18.87 -20.45 4.65
CA MET A 20 -19.75 -20.40 5.82
C MET A 20 -20.94 -19.46 5.62
N THR A 21 -20.72 -18.29 5.00
CA THR A 21 -21.71 -17.18 4.97
C THR A 21 -22.47 -17.05 3.66
N GLY A 22 -21.98 -17.64 2.57
CA GLY A 22 -22.59 -17.50 1.25
C GLY A 22 -22.71 -16.04 0.80
N SER A 23 -23.94 -15.60 0.45
CA SER A 23 -24.25 -14.21 0.04
C SER A 23 -24.57 -13.28 1.21
N ASN A 24 -24.65 -13.77 2.44
CA ASN A 24 -25.08 -13.01 3.63
C ASN A 24 -23.91 -12.31 4.31
N GLN A 25 -23.29 -11.35 3.64
CA GLN A 25 -22.10 -10.64 4.13
C GLN A 25 -22.36 -9.15 4.26
N HIS A 26 -21.85 -8.55 5.35
CA HIS A 26 -21.74 -7.12 5.55
C HIS A 26 -20.28 -6.71 5.62
N VAL A 27 -19.90 -5.70 4.83
CA VAL A 27 -18.53 -5.14 4.82
C VAL A 27 -18.58 -3.74 5.42
N GLY A 28 -17.72 -3.48 6.39
CA GLY A 28 -17.54 -2.19 7.04
C GLY A 28 -16.07 -2.05 7.48
N ASN A 29 -15.76 -1.02 8.24
CA ASN A 29 -14.44 -0.86 8.85
C ASN A 29 -14.53 -1.07 10.37
N PHE A 30 -13.47 -1.59 10.99
CA PHE A 30 -13.37 -1.62 12.43
C PHE A 30 -13.35 -0.19 12.99
N PRO A 31 -14.04 0.07 14.13
CA PRO A 31 -14.11 1.40 14.72
C PRO A 31 -12.73 2.02 14.97
N GLY A 32 -12.50 3.22 14.45
CA GLY A 32 -11.28 4.00 14.68
C GLY A 32 -10.05 3.60 13.84
N VAL A 33 -10.16 2.65 12.93
CA VAL A 33 -9.06 2.19 12.07
C VAL A 33 -9.53 1.94 10.63
N THR A 34 -8.59 1.95 9.68
CA THR A 34 -8.85 1.69 8.25
C THR A 34 -8.74 0.20 7.90
N VAL A 35 -9.11 -0.68 8.82
CA VAL A 35 -9.09 -2.12 8.60
C VAL A 35 -10.51 -2.58 8.31
N ASP A 36 -10.68 -3.32 7.20
CA ASP A 36 -11.98 -3.83 6.78
C ASP A 36 -12.52 -4.85 7.78
N GLN A 37 -13.77 -4.65 8.20
CA GLN A 37 -14.52 -5.60 8.99
C GLN A 37 -15.52 -6.31 8.09
N LYS A 38 -15.44 -7.63 8.01
CA LYS A 38 -16.42 -8.45 7.31
C LYS A 38 -17.19 -9.29 8.33
N MET A 39 -18.49 -9.11 8.34
CA MET A 39 -19.38 -9.89 9.19
C MET A 39 -20.36 -10.66 8.30
N GLY A 40 -20.58 -11.93 8.62
CA GLY A 40 -21.52 -12.75 7.90
C GLY A 40 -22.34 -13.62 8.82
N LYS A 41 -23.61 -13.85 8.47
CA LYS A 41 -24.47 -14.80 9.16
C LYS A 41 -24.38 -16.17 8.48
N PHE A 42 -24.28 -17.19 9.26
CA PHE A 42 -24.42 -18.56 8.79
C PHE A 42 -25.62 -19.20 9.46
N THR A 43 -26.39 -19.93 8.68
CA THR A 43 -27.56 -20.68 9.14
C THR A 43 -27.43 -22.09 8.58
N THR A 44 -27.39 -23.08 9.46
CA THR A 44 -27.52 -24.50 9.11
C THR A 44 -28.83 -25.03 9.70
N ALA A 45 -29.20 -26.26 9.33
CA ALA A 45 -30.48 -26.85 9.79
C ALA A 45 -30.67 -26.84 11.32
N SER A 46 -29.59 -26.72 12.10
CA SER A 46 -29.61 -26.83 13.56
C SER A 46 -28.92 -25.67 14.30
N VAL A 47 -28.26 -24.74 13.59
CA VAL A 47 -27.36 -23.76 14.23
C VAL A 47 -27.36 -22.42 13.49
N ASP A 48 -27.56 -21.33 14.25
CA ASP A 48 -27.48 -19.96 13.77
C ASP A 48 -26.34 -19.20 14.47
N GLY A 49 -25.53 -18.48 13.69
CA GLY A 49 -24.47 -17.67 14.26
C GLY A 49 -24.00 -16.56 13.34
N THR A 50 -23.20 -15.68 13.91
CA THR A 50 -22.51 -14.62 13.18
C THR A 50 -21.01 -14.89 13.23
N VAL A 51 -20.34 -14.88 12.11
CA VAL A 51 -18.88 -14.95 12.02
C VAL A 51 -18.31 -13.60 11.64
N VAL A 52 -17.26 -13.19 12.34
CA VAL A 52 -16.50 -11.98 12.09
C VAL A 52 -15.16 -12.37 11.51
N ASP A 53 -14.90 -11.98 10.26
CA ASP A 53 -13.61 -12.22 9.59
C ASP A 53 -12.60 -11.19 10.09
N LEU A 54 -11.65 -11.62 10.92
CA LEU A 54 -10.58 -10.78 11.42
C LEU A 54 -9.39 -10.78 10.44
N PRO A 55 -8.58 -9.72 10.43
CA PRO A 55 -7.39 -9.66 9.58
C PRO A 55 -6.47 -10.87 9.76
N GLY A 56 -5.76 -11.26 8.69
CA GLY A 56 -4.75 -12.32 8.76
C GLY A 56 -3.50 -11.83 9.49
N ILE A 57 -3.16 -12.49 10.60
CA ILE A 57 -2.05 -12.10 11.47
C ILE A 57 -1.13 -13.30 11.74
N TYR A 58 0.12 -13.02 12.12
CA TYR A 58 1.07 -14.05 12.52
C TYR A 58 1.26 -14.15 14.03
N SER A 59 0.95 -13.08 14.74
CA SER A 59 1.04 -13.02 16.21
C SER A 59 0.04 -12.01 16.77
N LEU A 60 -0.20 -12.05 18.08
CA LEU A 60 -0.99 -11.05 18.83
C LEU A 60 -0.11 -9.93 19.40
N ARG A 61 1.03 -9.61 18.77
CA ARG A 61 1.87 -8.49 19.16
C ARG A 61 1.41 -7.21 18.47
N PRO A 62 1.47 -6.04 19.12
CA PRO A 62 0.96 -4.79 18.58
C PRO A 62 1.92 -4.12 17.56
N TYR A 63 2.37 -4.87 16.55
CA TYR A 63 3.25 -4.33 15.52
C TYR A 63 2.50 -3.71 14.35
N THR A 64 1.35 -4.28 13.99
CA THR A 64 0.52 -3.83 12.88
C THR A 64 -0.88 -3.46 13.36
N ASN A 65 -1.59 -2.63 12.57
CA ASN A 65 -2.98 -2.29 12.88
C ASN A 65 -3.88 -3.54 12.88
N GLU A 66 -3.59 -4.51 12.01
CA GLU A 66 -4.32 -5.77 11.93
C GLU A 66 -4.18 -6.60 13.22
N GLU A 67 -2.97 -6.66 13.80
CA GLU A 67 -2.71 -7.37 15.06
C GLU A 67 -3.38 -6.67 16.25
N ILE A 68 -3.32 -5.33 16.28
CA ILE A 68 -3.99 -4.51 17.29
C ILE A 68 -5.51 -4.71 17.22
N VAL A 69 -6.10 -4.62 16.02
CA VAL A 69 -7.55 -4.79 15.81
C VAL A 69 -8.01 -6.18 16.24
N THR A 70 -7.28 -7.22 15.84
CA THR A 70 -7.62 -8.60 16.19
C THR A 70 -7.54 -8.81 17.70
N ARG A 71 -6.46 -8.35 18.35
CA ARG A 71 -6.29 -8.45 19.80
C ARG A 71 -7.38 -7.67 20.55
N ASP A 72 -7.64 -6.44 20.14
CA ASP A 72 -8.64 -5.58 20.76
C ASP A 72 -10.05 -6.14 20.61
N PHE A 73 -10.39 -6.71 19.45
CA PHE A 73 -11.66 -7.40 19.25
C PHE A 73 -11.83 -8.55 20.25
N LEU A 74 -10.81 -9.40 20.39
CA LEU A 74 -10.87 -10.53 21.31
C LEU A 74 -10.99 -10.11 22.79
N LEU A 75 -10.34 -9.01 23.18
CA LEU A 75 -10.35 -8.51 24.57
C LEU A 75 -11.61 -7.72 24.91
N LYS A 76 -12.14 -6.91 23.96
CA LYS A 76 -13.26 -6.00 24.21
C LYS A 76 -14.61 -6.64 23.88
N GLU A 77 -14.75 -7.25 22.71
CA GLU A 77 -16.01 -7.82 22.22
C GLU A 77 -16.28 -9.22 22.80
N LYS A 78 -15.23 -9.91 23.26
CA LYS A 78 -15.29 -11.24 23.89
C LYS A 78 -16.21 -12.20 23.12
N PRO A 79 -15.83 -12.63 21.91
CA PRO A 79 -16.65 -13.53 21.12
C PRO A 79 -16.97 -14.83 21.88
N ASP A 80 -18.11 -15.44 21.58
CA ASP A 80 -18.54 -16.70 22.19
C ASP A 80 -17.59 -17.87 21.86
N GLY A 81 -16.92 -17.78 20.70
CA GLY A 81 -15.91 -18.76 20.27
C GLY A 81 -14.95 -18.25 19.20
N ILE A 82 -13.82 -18.92 19.10
CA ILE A 82 -12.80 -18.68 18.06
C ILE A 82 -12.78 -19.87 17.09
N ILE A 83 -12.85 -19.58 15.80
CA ILE A 83 -12.52 -20.52 14.74
C ILE A 83 -11.14 -20.14 14.24
N ASN A 84 -10.12 -20.89 14.66
CA ASN A 84 -8.75 -20.68 14.24
C ASN A 84 -8.44 -21.53 13.02
N ILE A 85 -8.19 -20.90 11.87
CA ILE A 85 -7.83 -21.58 10.63
C ILE A 85 -6.32 -21.68 10.47
N VAL A 86 -5.82 -22.89 10.22
CA VAL A 86 -4.41 -23.24 10.10
C VAL A 86 -4.17 -23.92 8.77
N ASP A 87 -3.12 -23.50 8.06
CA ASP A 87 -2.63 -24.16 6.86
C ASP A 87 -1.86 -25.44 7.25
N ALA A 88 -2.42 -26.60 6.89
CA ALA A 88 -1.85 -27.90 7.19
C ALA A 88 -0.52 -28.18 6.45
N THR A 89 -0.25 -27.47 5.35
CA THR A 89 1.00 -27.60 4.60
C THR A 89 2.17 -26.89 5.27
N ASN A 90 1.87 -25.86 6.10
CA ASN A 90 2.82 -25.03 6.86
C ASN A 90 2.48 -25.00 8.35
N ILE A 91 2.21 -26.16 8.92
CA ILE A 91 1.58 -26.30 10.23
C ILE A 91 2.42 -25.70 11.36
N GLU A 92 3.73 -25.95 11.38
CA GLU A 92 4.64 -25.51 12.44
C GLU A 92 4.57 -24.00 12.65
N ARG A 93 4.55 -23.23 11.58
CA ARG A 93 4.45 -21.79 11.64
C ARG A 93 3.07 -21.28 12.03
N ASN A 94 2.04 -21.93 11.53
CA ASN A 94 0.66 -21.51 11.79
C ASN A 94 0.25 -21.77 13.25
N LEU A 95 0.77 -22.83 13.86
CA LEU A 95 0.52 -23.14 15.26
C LEU A 95 1.07 -22.09 16.25
N TYR A 96 2.01 -21.25 15.83
CA TYR A 96 2.54 -20.17 16.69
C TYR A 96 1.44 -19.19 17.14
N LEU A 97 0.56 -18.78 16.21
CA LEU A 97 -0.62 -17.96 16.54
C LEU A 97 -1.63 -18.76 17.37
N THR A 98 -1.83 -20.03 17.03
CA THR A 98 -2.75 -20.92 17.77
C THR A 98 -2.40 -20.97 19.26
N LEU A 99 -1.11 -21.10 19.62
CA LEU A 99 -0.69 -21.12 21.02
C LEU A 99 -1.01 -19.80 21.73
N GLN A 100 -0.84 -18.66 21.08
CA GLN A 100 -1.20 -17.37 21.67
C GLN A 100 -2.72 -17.20 21.87
N LEU A 101 -3.53 -17.77 20.98
CA LEU A 101 -5.00 -17.80 21.13
C LEU A 101 -5.43 -18.70 22.30
N ILE A 102 -4.76 -19.83 22.46
CA ILE A 102 -4.99 -20.75 23.61
C ILE A 102 -4.70 -20.05 24.95
N GLU A 103 -3.64 -19.22 25.02
CA GLU A 103 -3.29 -18.44 26.23
C GLU A 103 -4.41 -17.47 26.66
N MET A 104 -5.25 -17.01 25.71
CA MET A 104 -6.40 -16.14 26.01
C MET A 104 -7.56 -16.86 26.71
N ARG A 105 -7.60 -18.21 26.67
CA ARG A 105 -8.66 -19.04 27.25
C ARG A 105 -10.07 -18.65 26.80
N ILE A 106 -10.26 -18.46 25.53
CA ILE A 106 -11.57 -18.34 24.88
C ILE A 106 -11.93 -19.71 24.30
N PRO A 107 -13.21 -20.15 24.32
CA PRO A 107 -13.64 -21.38 23.64
C PRO A 107 -13.19 -21.35 22.19
N MET A 108 -12.54 -22.41 21.70
CA MET A 108 -12.00 -22.40 20.35
C MET A 108 -11.98 -23.77 19.69
N VAL A 109 -12.07 -23.75 18.35
CA VAL A 109 -11.87 -24.90 17.48
C VAL A 109 -10.80 -24.56 16.45
N LEU A 110 -9.96 -25.55 16.10
CA LEU A 110 -8.96 -25.42 15.07
C LEU A 110 -9.45 -26.04 13.77
N ALA A 111 -9.55 -25.25 12.72
CA ALA A 111 -9.84 -25.68 11.37
C ALA A 111 -8.52 -25.97 10.62
N LEU A 112 -8.19 -27.23 10.43
CA LEU A 112 -6.98 -27.65 9.76
C LEU A 112 -7.24 -27.71 8.24
N ASN A 113 -6.92 -26.63 7.54
CA ASN A 113 -7.24 -26.42 6.13
C ASN A 113 -6.17 -26.97 5.17
N MET A 114 -6.49 -27.09 3.89
CA MET A 114 -5.62 -27.63 2.82
C MET A 114 -5.27 -29.10 3.03
N MET A 115 -6.14 -29.87 3.69
CA MET A 115 -5.94 -31.30 3.89
C MET A 115 -5.93 -32.12 2.58
N ASP A 116 -6.55 -31.60 1.54
CA ASP A 116 -6.46 -32.17 0.19
C ASP A 116 -5.03 -32.04 -0.37
N GLU A 117 -4.34 -30.93 -0.15
CA GLU A 117 -2.94 -30.74 -0.56
C GLU A 117 -2.00 -31.66 0.23
N VAL A 118 -2.20 -31.79 1.55
CA VAL A 118 -1.43 -32.71 2.40
C VAL A 118 -1.54 -34.15 1.90
N ARG A 119 -2.78 -34.63 1.61
CA ARG A 119 -3.03 -35.99 1.10
C ARG A 119 -2.41 -36.20 -0.28
N ASN A 120 -2.55 -35.21 -1.19
CA ASN A 120 -2.00 -35.28 -2.54
C ASN A 120 -0.46 -35.32 -2.56
N ASN A 121 0.19 -34.73 -1.56
CA ASN A 121 1.64 -34.71 -1.43
C ASN A 121 2.20 -35.86 -0.55
N GLY A 122 1.39 -36.88 -0.24
CA GLY A 122 1.81 -38.07 0.50
C GLY A 122 2.07 -37.81 2.00
N GLY A 123 1.64 -36.67 2.53
CA GLY A 123 1.67 -36.39 3.96
C GLY A 123 0.45 -36.95 4.69
N SER A 124 0.56 -37.06 6.01
CA SER A 124 -0.57 -37.38 6.88
C SER A 124 -0.45 -36.68 8.22
N ILE A 125 -1.59 -36.33 8.80
CA ILE A 125 -1.65 -35.69 10.12
C ILE A 125 -2.58 -36.52 11.00
N ASN A 126 -2.06 -36.94 12.15
CA ASN A 126 -2.85 -37.60 13.17
C ASN A 126 -3.66 -36.57 13.97
N VAL A 127 -4.83 -36.21 13.42
CA VAL A 127 -5.71 -35.17 14.00
C VAL A 127 -6.10 -35.47 15.45
N LYS A 128 -6.33 -36.75 15.80
CA LYS A 128 -6.70 -37.14 17.17
C LYS A 128 -5.58 -36.89 18.16
N GLU A 129 -4.36 -37.25 17.81
CA GLU A 129 -3.19 -37.06 18.64
C GLU A 129 -2.86 -35.57 18.79
N MET A 130 -2.91 -34.80 17.70
CA MET A 130 -2.72 -33.36 17.71
C MET A 130 -3.77 -32.66 18.58
N SER A 131 -5.05 -33.05 18.49
CA SER A 131 -6.12 -32.53 19.34
C SER A 131 -5.88 -32.83 20.82
N ARG A 132 -5.36 -33.99 21.14
CA ARG A 132 -5.00 -34.39 22.51
C ARG A 132 -3.85 -33.51 23.04
N LEU A 133 -2.82 -33.28 22.23
CA LEU A 133 -1.62 -32.50 22.60
C LEU A 133 -1.92 -31.00 22.74
N LEU A 134 -2.75 -30.44 21.87
CA LEU A 134 -3.15 -29.02 21.92
C LEU A 134 -4.30 -28.76 22.92
N GLY A 135 -5.04 -29.80 23.33
CA GLY A 135 -6.16 -29.69 24.24
C GLY A 135 -7.38 -28.94 23.69
N ILE A 136 -7.53 -28.89 22.37
CA ILE A 136 -8.64 -28.26 21.65
C ILE A 136 -9.17 -29.17 20.55
N PRO A 137 -10.46 -29.11 20.18
CA PRO A 137 -10.99 -29.81 19.03
C PRO A 137 -10.34 -29.35 17.71
N ILE A 138 -10.02 -30.29 16.84
CA ILE A 138 -9.43 -30.04 15.52
C ILE A 138 -10.27 -30.70 14.45
N ILE A 139 -10.71 -29.93 13.46
CA ILE A 139 -11.49 -30.42 12.33
C ILE A 139 -10.68 -30.27 11.03
N PRO A 140 -10.37 -31.38 10.35
CA PRO A 140 -9.69 -31.33 9.06
C PRO A 140 -10.67 -30.89 7.98
N ILE A 141 -10.28 -29.85 7.20
CA ILE A 141 -11.12 -29.25 6.17
C ILE A 141 -10.35 -29.04 4.85
N SER A 142 -11.10 -28.90 3.77
CA SER A 142 -10.67 -28.25 2.53
C SER A 142 -11.67 -27.15 2.17
N ALA A 143 -11.36 -25.91 2.48
CA ALA A 143 -12.24 -24.77 2.23
C ALA A 143 -12.55 -24.60 0.73
N ILE A 144 -11.60 -24.90 -0.17
CA ILE A 144 -11.81 -24.83 -1.62
C ILE A 144 -12.84 -25.85 -2.09
N ARG A 145 -12.81 -27.08 -1.52
CA ARG A 145 -13.71 -28.17 -1.89
C ARG A 145 -14.97 -28.23 -1.05
N ASN A 146 -15.10 -27.35 -0.07
CA ASN A 146 -16.20 -27.34 0.91
C ASN A 146 -16.31 -28.67 1.69
N GLU A 147 -15.16 -29.35 1.94
CA GLU A 147 -15.10 -30.59 2.71
C GLU A 147 -14.90 -30.25 4.21
N GLY A 148 -15.68 -30.86 5.10
CA GLY A 148 -15.56 -30.73 6.56
C GLY A 148 -16.07 -29.39 7.14
N VAL A 149 -16.57 -28.46 6.32
CA VAL A 149 -17.03 -27.15 6.81
C VAL A 149 -18.29 -27.26 7.68
N GLY A 150 -19.21 -28.17 7.36
CA GLY A 150 -20.39 -28.44 8.17
C GLY A 150 -20.03 -28.97 9.57
N ASP A 151 -19.10 -29.91 9.65
CA ASP A 151 -18.63 -30.47 10.94
C ASP A 151 -17.90 -29.42 11.76
N LEU A 152 -17.14 -28.53 11.10
CA LEU A 152 -16.48 -27.41 11.76
C LEU A 152 -17.50 -26.47 12.43
N ILE A 153 -18.55 -26.06 11.69
CA ILE A 153 -19.59 -25.18 12.22
C ILE A 153 -20.30 -25.81 13.42
N HIS A 154 -20.67 -27.09 13.31
CA HIS A 154 -21.34 -27.81 14.40
C HIS A 154 -20.44 -27.90 15.63
N THR A 155 -19.18 -28.32 15.47
CA THR A 155 -18.22 -28.40 16.57
C THR A 155 -17.93 -27.04 17.20
N ALA A 156 -17.79 -25.98 16.40
CA ALA A 156 -17.58 -24.63 16.91
C ALA A 156 -18.76 -24.16 17.78
N TYR A 157 -19.98 -24.47 17.34
CA TYR A 157 -21.18 -24.14 18.12
C TYR A 157 -21.26 -24.93 19.44
N GLU A 158 -21.02 -26.23 19.42
CA GLU A 158 -20.98 -27.07 20.63
C GLU A 158 -19.92 -26.60 21.64
N VAL A 159 -18.74 -26.24 21.15
CA VAL A 159 -17.63 -25.73 21.99
C VAL A 159 -18.00 -24.40 22.64
N ALA A 160 -18.64 -23.50 21.92
CA ALA A 160 -19.08 -22.22 22.42
C ALA A 160 -20.26 -22.36 23.41
N GLU A 161 -21.28 -23.16 23.07
CA GLU A 161 -22.46 -23.40 23.91
C GLU A 161 -22.09 -24.04 25.23
N ASN A 162 -21.23 -25.05 25.21
CA ASN A 162 -20.77 -25.75 26.41
C ASN A 162 -19.60 -25.04 27.12
N LYS A 163 -19.15 -23.88 26.63
CA LYS A 163 -18.01 -23.10 27.17
C LYS A 163 -16.78 -23.98 27.37
N GLN A 164 -16.44 -24.77 26.39
CA GLN A 164 -15.27 -25.65 26.45
C GLN A 164 -13.99 -24.83 26.22
N TYR A 165 -13.30 -24.52 27.30
CA TYR A 165 -12.01 -23.82 27.25
C TYR A 165 -10.87 -24.77 26.88
N PRO A 166 -9.78 -24.27 26.26
CA PRO A 166 -8.57 -25.04 25.99
C PRO A 166 -8.04 -25.72 27.27
N LYS A 167 -7.80 -27.03 27.19
CA LYS A 167 -7.34 -27.84 28.36
C LYS A 167 -5.84 -27.68 28.60
N VAL A 168 -5.05 -27.55 27.54
CA VAL A 168 -3.61 -27.33 27.60
C VAL A 168 -3.34 -25.86 27.35
N TYR A 169 -2.74 -25.18 28.32
CA TYR A 169 -2.41 -23.74 28.25
C TYR A 169 -1.01 -23.45 28.77
N ASP A 170 -0.33 -24.44 29.35
CA ASP A 170 1.06 -24.36 29.78
C ASP A 170 1.94 -25.11 28.78
N PHE A 171 2.73 -24.35 28.04
CA PHE A 171 3.62 -24.85 26.98
C PHE A 171 5.07 -24.96 27.45
N CYS A 172 5.33 -24.60 28.73
CA CYS A 172 6.69 -24.50 29.22
C CYS A 172 7.18 -25.85 29.75
N THR A 173 8.35 -26.24 29.32
CA THR A 173 9.13 -27.22 30.05
C THR A 173 9.68 -26.59 31.36
N PRO A 174 9.85 -27.36 32.45
CA PRO A 174 10.44 -26.84 33.67
C PRO A 174 11.81 -26.17 33.39
N GLY A 175 11.93 -24.88 33.76
CA GLY A 175 13.12 -24.10 33.47
C GLY A 175 12.97 -22.62 33.82
N PRO A 176 13.94 -21.76 33.46
CA PRO A 176 13.91 -20.33 33.77
C PRO A 176 12.67 -19.61 33.24
N VAL A 177 12.24 -19.88 32.00
CA VAL A 177 11.04 -19.29 31.39
C VAL A 177 9.78 -19.69 32.17
N HIS A 178 9.64 -20.97 32.53
CA HIS A 178 8.51 -21.45 33.31
C HIS A 178 8.43 -20.75 34.68
N ARG A 179 9.56 -20.66 35.41
CA ARG A 179 9.61 -19.96 36.70
C ARG A 179 9.21 -18.49 36.56
N CYS A 180 9.69 -17.80 35.54
CA CYS A 180 9.36 -16.41 35.29
C CYS A 180 7.86 -16.22 35.00
N ILE A 181 7.29 -16.98 34.06
CA ILE A 181 5.85 -16.89 33.72
C ILE A 181 4.99 -17.22 34.94
N HIS A 182 5.33 -18.27 35.68
CA HIS A 182 4.56 -18.69 36.88
C HIS A 182 4.64 -17.65 38.01
N GLY A 183 5.82 -17.06 38.22
CA GLY A 183 6.01 -16.00 39.21
C GLY A 183 5.19 -14.75 38.87
N LEU A 184 5.28 -14.28 37.62
CA LEU A 184 4.50 -13.13 37.16
C LEU A 184 2.99 -13.43 37.14
N TYR A 185 2.58 -14.65 36.78
CA TYR A 185 1.18 -15.04 36.79
C TYR A 185 0.54 -14.78 38.16
N HIS A 186 1.18 -15.25 39.26
CA HIS A 186 0.66 -15.04 40.62
C HIS A 186 0.63 -13.57 41.04
N GLN A 187 1.61 -12.78 40.62
CA GLN A 187 1.64 -11.34 40.91
C GLN A 187 0.57 -10.57 40.15
N LEU A 188 0.22 -11.03 38.94
CA LEU A 188 -0.69 -10.33 38.03
C LEU A 188 -2.14 -10.81 38.11
N GLU A 189 -2.45 -11.89 38.81
CA GLU A 189 -3.76 -12.55 38.80
C GLU A 189 -4.92 -11.58 39.14
N ASP A 190 -4.74 -10.74 40.17
CA ASP A 190 -5.74 -9.75 40.58
C ASP A 190 -5.88 -8.62 39.54
N HIS A 191 -4.77 -8.11 39.00
CA HIS A 191 -4.76 -7.04 38.01
C HIS A 191 -5.36 -7.50 36.68
N ALA A 192 -5.02 -8.71 36.24
CA ALA A 192 -5.56 -9.33 35.05
C ALA A 192 -7.08 -9.57 35.17
N SER A 193 -7.53 -10.09 36.31
CA SER A 193 -8.95 -10.30 36.57
C SER A 193 -9.76 -9.00 36.54
N ARG A 194 -9.26 -7.92 37.16
CA ARG A 194 -9.88 -6.58 37.09
C ARG A 194 -9.94 -6.01 35.69
N SER A 195 -8.93 -6.32 34.86
CA SER A 195 -8.87 -5.89 33.47
C SER A 195 -9.61 -6.84 32.50
N GLY A 196 -10.21 -7.91 33.03
CA GLY A 196 -10.97 -8.90 32.28
C GLY A 196 -10.13 -9.79 31.36
N MET A 197 -8.83 -9.95 31.67
CA MET A 197 -7.86 -10.76 30.94
C MET A 197 -7.47 -12.03 31.70
N ASN A 198 -6.98 -13.04 30.99
CA ASN A 198 -6.38 -14.21 31.63
C ASN A 198 -5.01 -13.84 32.20
N GLY A 199 -4.74 -14.25 33.46
CA GLY A 199 -3.49 -13.92 34.16
C GLY A 199 -2.24 -14.44 33.47
N ARG A 200 -2.28 -15.62 32.85
CA ARG A 200 -1.15 -16.15 32.09
C ARG A 200 -0.88 -15.35 30.80
N PHE A 201 -1.93 -14.99 30.07
CA PHE A 201 -1.81 -14.11 28.91
C PHE A 201 -1.19 -12.76 29.30
N ALA A 202 -1.66 -12.18 30.42
CA ALA A 202 -1.10 -10.93 30.95
C ALA A 202 0.39 -11.08 31.29
N ALA A 203 0.78 -12.15 32.00
CA ALA A 203 2.18 -12.42 32.34
C ALA A 203 3.08 -12.55 31.11
N VAL A 204 2.64 -13.31 30.12
CA VAL A 204 3.36 -13.47 28.84
C VAL A 204 3.51 -12.13 28.14
N LYS A 205 2.47 -11.29 28.09
CA LYS A 205 2.50 -9.97 27.45
C LYS A 205 3.40 -8.97 28.19
N VAL A 206 3.44 -9.03 29.52
CA VAL A 206 4.38 -8.22 30.33
C VAL A 206 5.82 -8.64 30.04
N ILE A 207 6.13 -9.95 29.96
CA ILE A 207 7.45 -10.44 29.57
C ILE A 207 7.82 -9.96 28.16
N GLU A 208 6.87 -10.01 27.20
CA GLU A 208 7.09 -9.53 25.82
C GLU A 208 7.24 -8.00 25.72
N GLY A 209 6.98 -7.24 26.80
CA GLY A 209 7.08 -5.78 26.85
C GLY A 209 5.95 -5.08 26.08
N ASP A 210 4.73 -5.61 26.14
CA ASP A 210 3.54 -5.02 25.50
C ASP A 210 3.04 -3.84 26.33
N GLU A 211 3.42 -2.61 25.94
CA GLU A 211 3.13 -1.36 26.66
C GLU A 211 1.62 -1.14 26.87
N ASP A 212 0.78 -1.47 25.88
CA ASP A 212 -0.67 -1.29 25.96
C ASP A 212 -1.30 -2.23 27.02
N ILE A 213 -0.82 -3.47 27.11
CA ILE A 213 -1.28 -4.41 28.14
C ILE A 213 -0.77 -3.98 29.51
N ILE A 214 0.48 -3.52 29.62
CA ILE A 214 1.06 -3.02 30.87
C ILE A 214 0.24 -1.82 31.40
N GLU A 215 -0.14 -0.88 30.52
CA GLU A 215 -0.98 0.27 30.88
C GLU A 215 -2.38 -0.16 31.35
N ARG A 216 -3.00 -1.13 30.67
CA ARG A 216 -4.32 -1.67 31.05
C ARG A 216 -4.32 -2.38 32.41
N LEU A 217 -3.21 -2.99 32.79
CA LEU A 217 -3.06 -3.66 34.08
C LEU A 217 -2.93 -2.68 35.23
N LYS A 218 -2.61 -1.40 34.99
CA LYS A 218 -2.46 -0.32 35.97
C LYS A 218 -1.52 -0.72 37.13
N LEU A 219 -0.34 -1.21 36.76
CA LEU A 219 0.69 -1.63 37.71
C LEU A 219 1.37 -0.41 38.34
N SER A 220 1.79 -0.53 39.61
CA SER A 220 2.63 0.47 40.25
C SER A 220 4.08 0.38 39.76
N GLU A 221 4.87 1.45 39.94
CA GLU A 221 6.28 1.47 39.57
C GLU A 221 7.09 0.37 40.28
N ASN A 222 6.80 0.11 41.56
CA ASN A 222 7.47 -0.94 42.32
C ASN A 222 7.15 -2.35 41.80
N GLU A 223 5.92 -2.60 41.36
CA GLU A 223 5.52 -3.89 40.75
C GLU A 223 6.22 -4.09 39.41
N LEU A 224 6.27 -3.03 38.61
CA LEU A 224 6.99 -3.08 37.31
C LEU A 224 8.48 -3.37 37.51
N GLU A 225 9.13 -2.72 38.48
CA GLU A 225 10.55 -2.94 38.77
C GLU A 225 10.81 -4.38 39.25
N LEU A 226 9.94 -4.93 40.12
CA LEU A 226 10.05 -6.31 40.58
C LEU A 226 9.87 -7.32 39.44
N MET A 227 8.91 -7.08 38.53
CA MET A 227 8.68 -7.93 37.36
C MET A 227 9.85 -7.86 36.40
N GLU A 228 10.37 -6.65 36.12
CA GLU A 228 11.52 -6.47 35.26
C GLU A 228 12.77 -7.17 35.82
N HIS A 229 12.95 -7.17 37.13
CA HIS A 229 14.06 -7.92 37.74
C HIS A 229 13.92 -9.43 37.48
N SER A 230 12.72 -9.99 37.63
CA SER A 230 12.47 -11.41 37.32
C SER A 230 12.68 -11.76 35.85
N ILE A 231 12.35 -10.82 34.95
CA ILE A 231 12.56 -10.98 33.50
C ILE A 231 14.07 -10.95 33.16
N ILE A 232 14.82 -10.02 33.76
CA ILE A 232 16.28 -9.93 33.57
C ILE A 232 16.99 -11.19 34.10
N GLU A 233 16.52 -11.73 35.22
CA GLU A 233 17.04 -13.01 35.75
C GLU A 233 16.79 -14.16 34.75
N MET A 234 15.60 -14.24 34.16
CA MET A 234 15.27 -15.23 33.13
C MET A 234 16.17 -15.07 31.89
N GLU A 235 16.36 -13.84 31.40
CA GLU A 235 17.23 -13.54 30.25
C GLU A 235 18.69 -14.00 30.52
N ARG A 236 19.18 -13.72 31.72
CA ARG A 236 20.52 -14.12 32.16
C ARG A 236 20.67 -15.64 32.24
N ASP A 237 19.73 -16.31 32.87
CA ASP A 237 19.75 -17.77 33.06
C ASP A 237 19.59 -18.52 31.74
N ARG A 238 18.85 -17.96 30.77
CA ARG A 238 18.60 -18.57 29.45
C ARG A 238 19.68 -18.20 28.42
N GLY A 239 20.36 -17.06 28.60
CA GLY A 239 21.30 -16.50 27.63
C GLY A 239 20.63 -15.97 26.34
N LEU A 240 19.33 -15.71 26.36
CA LEU A 240 18.52 -15.18 25.27
C LEU A 240 17.75 -13.95 25.77
N ASP A 241 17.50 -12.99 24.88
CA ASP A 241 16.58 -11.91 25.20
C ASP A 241 15.16 -12.45 25.40
N ARG A 242 14.32 -11.69 26.14
CA ARG A 242 12.96 -12.09 26.51
C ARG A 242 12.11 -12.55 25.32
N ASN A 243 12.23 -11.88 24.18
CA ASN A 243 11.46 -12.20 22.99
C ASN A 243 11.93 -13.50 22.33
N ALA A 244 13.24 -13.70 22.26
CA ALA A 244 13.82 -14.94 21.76
C ALA A 244 13.51 -16.13 22.69
N ALA A 245 13.57 -15.93 24.03
CA ALA A 245 13.23 -16.96 25.00
C ALA A 245 11.76 -17.41 24.91
N MET A 246 10.83 -16.46 24.74
CA MET A 246 9.40 -16.76 24.57
C MET A 246 9.11 -17.45 23.22
N ALA A 247 9.79 -17.04 22.14
CA ALA A 247 9.67 -17.68 20.85
C ALA A 247 10.21 -19.12 20.87
N ASP A 248 11.39 -19.31 21.44
CA ASP A 248 12.05 -20.62 21.58
C ASP A 248 11.19 -21.61 22.37
N MET A 249 10.57 -21.17 23.46
CA MET A 249 9.63 -21.98 24.23
C MET A 249 8.43 -22.45 23.37
N ARG A 250 7.79 -21.54 22.61
CA ARG A 250 6.65 -21.90 21.77
C ARG A 250 7.06 -22.82 20.61
N TYR A 251 8.17 -22.53 19.94
CA TYR A 251 8.64 -23.36 18.83
C TYR A 251 9.05 -24.77 19.30
N SER A 252 9.72 -24.90 20.47
CA SER A 252 10.04 -26.21 21.03
C SER A 252 8.79 -27.04 21.33
N PHE A 253 7.71 -26.42 21.81
CA PHE A 253 6.44 -27.11 22.02
C PHE A 253 5.76 -27.51 20.70
N ILE A 254 5.77 -26.61 19.70
CA ILE A 254 5.23 -26.89 18.35
C ILE A 254 5.99 -28.05 17.69
N GLU A 255 7.32 -28.04 17.77
CA GLU A 255 8.17 -29.07 17.20
C GLU A 255 7.84 -30.44 17.80
N ASN A 256 7.71 -30.53 19.13
CA ASN A 256 7.28 -31.74 19.81
C ASN A 256 5.88 -32.24 19.37
N ILE A 257 4.91 -31.33 19.16
CA ILE A 257 3.59 -31.70 18.62
C ILE A 257 3.72 -32.24 17.20
N CYS A 258 4.46 -31.56 16.35
CA CYS A 258 4.62 -31.94 14.96
C CYS A 258 5.37 -33.27 14.80
N GLU A 259 6.39 -33.53 15.61
CA GLU A 259 7.12 -34.82 15.62
C GLU A 259 6.21 -36.00 15.95
N GLN A 260 5.24 -35.81 16.87
CA GLN A 260 4.33 -36.87 17.31
C GLN A 260 3.10 -37.04 16.40
N SER A 261 2.67 -35.99 15.71
CA SER A 261 1.37 -36.00 15.02
C SER A 261 1.43 -35.78 13.51
N VAL A 262 2.56 -35.35 12.96
CA VAL A 262 2.68 -34.99 11.54
C VAL A 262 3.70 -35.85 10.83
N VAL A 263 3.26 -36.58 9.80
CA VAL A 263 4.16 -37.17 8.82
C VAL A 263 4.36 -36.12 7.71
N LYS A 264 5.56 -35.54 7.67
CA LYS A 264 5.88 -34.45 6.73
C LYS A 264 5.61 -34.89 5.29
N CYS A 265 4.94 -34.03 4.54
CA CYS A 265 4.76 -34.19 3.10
C CYS A 265 6.13 -34.32 2.39
N GLN A 266 6.20 -35.15 1.35
CA GLN A 266 7.28 -34.97 0.38
C GLN A 266 7.17 -33.55 -0.17
N VAL A 267 8.32 -32.90 -0.32
CA VAL A 267 8.39 -31.51 -0.83
C VAL A 267 7.60 -31.45 -2.14
N SER A 268 6.59 -30.59 -2.21
CA SER A 268 5.76 -30.51 -3.40
C SER A 268 6.62 -30.07 -4.60
N LYS A 269 6.38 -30.67 -5.77
CA LYS A 269 7.09 -30.27 -7.01
C LYS A 269 6.95 -28.77 -7.31
N GLU A 270 5.85 -28.15 -6.86
CA GLU A 270 5.61 -26.72 -6.99
C GLU A 270 6.52 -25.91 -6.07
N TYR A 271 6.74 -26.36 -4.84
CA TYR A 271 7.70 -25.75 -3.93
C TYR A 271 9.14 -25.89 -4.44
N GLU A 272 9.55 -27.07 -4.90
CA GLU A 272 10.88 -27.27 -5.50
C GLU A 272 11.11 -26.36 -6.71
N ARG A 273 10.12 -26.23 -7.60
CA ARG A 273 10.17 -25.27 -8.72
C ARG A 273 10.26 -23.83 -8.22
N SER A 274 9.50 -23.48 -7.20
CA SER A 274 9.55 -22.12 -6.61
C SER A 274 10.93 -21.83 -6.04
N VAL A 275 11.53 -22.77 -5.32
CA VAL A 275 12.90 -22.62 -4.78
C VAL A 275 13.93 -22.49 -5.91
N GLN A 276 13.81 -23.29 -7.00
CA GLN A 276 14.69 -23.16 -8.16
C GLN A 276 14.57 -21.79 -8.84
N ILE A 277 13.34 -21.28 -9.03
CA ILE A 277 13.09 -19.97 -9.60
C ILE A 277 13.65 -18.89 -8.65
N ASP A 278 13.42 -19.02 -7.34
CA ASP A 278 13.90 -18.08 -6.33
C ASP A 278 15.42 -18.04 -6.26
N SER A 279 16.11 -19.15 -6.53
CA SER A 279 17.58 -19.15 -6.59
C SER A 279 18.16 -18.19 -7.62
N VAL A 280 17.40 -17.86 -8.68
CA VAL A 280 17.75 -16.88 -9.72
C VAL A 280 17.16 -15.51 -9.38
N LEU A 281 15.87 -15.43 -9.08
CA LEU A 281 15.13 -14.17 -8.93
C LEU A 281 15.43 -13.43 -7.62
N THR A 282 15.86 -14.14 -6.57
CA THR A 282 16.28 -13.53 -5.30
C THR A 282 17.80 -13.51 -5.11
N ASN A 283 18.55 -13.93 -6.13
CA ASN A 283 20.02 -13.91 -6.08
C ASN A 283 20.53 -12.48 -5.91
N ARG A 284 21.52 -12.31 -5.02
CA ARG A 284 22.11 -11.01 -4.67
C ARG A 284 22.56 -10.17 -5.88
N TYR A 285 23.01 -10.80 -6.96
CA TYR A 285 23.53 -10.14 -8.15
C TYR A 285 22.53 -10.09 -9.30
N LEU A 286 21.68 -11.12 -9.45
CA LEU A 286 20.77 -11.25 -10.58
C LEU A 286 19.41 -10.61 -10.32
N ALA A 287 18.96 -10.49 -9.08
CA ALA A 287 17.65 -9.98 -8.74
C ALA A 287 17.35 -8.59 -9.32
N LEU A 288 18.30 -7.64 -9.15
CA LEU A 288 18.13 -6.27 -9.65
C LEU A 288 18.19 -6.17 -11.18
N PRO A 289 19.14 -6.80 -11.90
CA PRO A 289 19.15 -6.82 -13.37
C PRO A 289 17.89 -7.47 -13.98
N VAL A 290 17.44 -8.60 -13.45
CA VAL A 290 16.22 -9.27 -13.93
C VAL A 290 15.00 -8.39 -13.69
N PHE A 291 14.89 -7.82 -12.50
CA PHE A 291 13.83 -6.87 -12.18
C PHE A 291 13.84 -5.66 -13.13
N ALA A 292 15.01 -5.05 -13.34
CA ALA A 292 15.15 -3.93 -14.28
C ALA A 292 14.71 -4.33 -15.70
N GLY A 293 15.07 -5.51 -16.17
CA GLY A 293 14.65 -6.05 -17.47
C GLY A 293 13.12 -6.18 -17.59
N ILE A 294 12.47 -6.75 -16.56
CA ILE A 294 11.01 -6.88 -16.50
C ILE A 294 10.35 -5.49 -16.52
N MET A 295 10.86 -4.53 -15.74
CA MET A 295 10.32 -3.19 -15.70
C MET A 295 10.50 -2.42 -17.00
N VAL A 296 11.66 -2.54 -17.64
CA VAL A 296 11.90 -1.96 -18.97
C VAL A 296 10.92 -2.53 -19.98
N PHE A 297 10.68 -3.85 -19.96
CA PHE A 297 9.69 -4.48 -20.84
C PHE A 297 8.27 -3.94 -20.59
N ILE A 298 7.84 -3.85 -19.31
CA ILE A 298 6.52 -3.32 -18.95
C ILE A 298 6.38 -1.88 -19.38
N PHE A 299 7.38 -1.02 -19.13
CA PHE A 299 7.34 0.38 -19.54
C PHE A 299 7.38 0.54 -21.04
N TRP A 300 8.14 -0.30 -21.75
CA TRP A 300 8.16 -0.30 -23.21
C TRP A 300 6.79 -0.68 -23.81
N MET A 301 6.12 -1.69 -23.24
CA MET A 301 4.76 -2.05 -23.66
C MET A 301 3.73 -0.96 -23.34
N THR A 302 3.87 -0.33 -22.17
CA THR A 302 2.90 0.64 -21.64
C THR A 302 3.04 2.02 -22.31
N PHE A 303 4.27 2.54 -22.43
CA PHE A 303 4.55 3.89 -22.95
C PHE A 303 5.20 3.88 -24.35
N GLY A 304 5.50 2.72 -24.88
CA GLY A 304 6.04 2.54 -26.22
C GLY A 304 4.95 2.47 -27.30
N PRO A 305 5.28 1.92 -28.49
CA PRO A 305 4.40 1.97 -29.65
C PRO A 305 2.99 1.40 -29.44
N PHE A 306 2.86 0.38 -28.58
CA PHE A 306 1.56 -0.25 -28.33
C PHE A 306 0.64 0.63 -27.48
N GLY A 307 1.17 1.18 -26.35
CA GLY A 307 0.39 2.07 -25.50
C GLY A 307 0.06 3.39 -26.16
N SER A 308 1.02 3.98 -26.94
CA SER A 308 0.78 5.21 -27.68
C SER A 308 -0.28 5.00 -28.77
N PHE A 309 -0.23 3.92 -29.54
CA PHE A 309 -1.23 3.60 -30.56
C PHE A 309 -2.66 3.55 -29.99
N LEU A 310 -2.86 2.88 -28.84
CA LEU A 310 -4.19 2.84 -28.22
C LEU A 310 -4.63 4.21 -27.67
N SER A 311 -3.70 4.97 -27.10
CA SER A 311 -3.95 6.32 -26.60
C SER A 311 -4.33 7.27 -27.74
N ASP A 312 -3.58 7.23 -28.86
CA ASP A 312 -3.83 8.05 -30.03
C ASP A 312 -5.16 7.70 -30.71
N ALA A 313 -5.48 6.40 -30.78
CA ALA A 313 -6.76 5.93 -31.33
C ALA A 313 -7.95 6.43 -30.48
N LEU A 314 -7.83 6.37 -29.15
CA LEU A 314 -8.87 6.88 -28.24
C LEU A 314 -8.97 8.40 -28.31
N SER A 315 -7.85 9.11 -28.35
CA SER A 315 -7.80 10.57 -28.53
C SER A 315 -8.47 10.99 -29.84
N ALA A 316 -8.14 10.33 -30.96
CA ALA A 316 -8.79 10.59 -32.25
C ALA A 316 -10.32 10.37 -32.19
N GLY A 317 -10.78 9.35 -31.46
CA GLY A 317 -12.20 9.13 -31.23
C GLY A 317 -12.86 10.26 -30.43
N ILE A 318 -12.22 10.72 -29.37
CA ILE A 318 -12.70 11.84 -28.54
C ILE A 318 -12.72 13.13 -29.37
N ASP A 319 -11.68 13.40 -30.15
CA ASP A 319 -11.58 14.58 -31.02
C ASP A 319 -12.66 14.57 -32.10
N TRP A 320 -12.97 13.38 -32.64
CA TRP A 320 -14.06 13.23 -33.61
C TRP A 320 -15.41 13.55 -32.96
N VAL A 321 -15.71 13.01 -31.78
CA VAL A 321 -16.96 13.31 -31.05
C VAL A 321 -17.05 14.80 -30.69
N SER A 322 -15.93 15.39 -30.21
CA SER A 322 -15.85 16.81 -29.88
C SER A 322 -16.17 17.69 -31.09
N ARG A 323 -15.62 17.35 -32.28
CA ARG A 323 -15.86 18.07 -33.52
C ARG A 323 -17.31 17.98 -34.00
N GLU A 324 -17.93 16.80 -33.93
CA GLU A 324 -19.35 16.62 -34.28
C GLU A 324 -20.25 17.46 -33.36
N ILE A 325 -19.94 17.48 -32.06
CA ILE A 325 -20.68 18.29 -31.09
C ILE A 325 -20.45 19.79 -31.35
N GLU A 326 -19.24 20.21 -31.70
CA GLU A 326 -18.95 21.58 -32.08
C GLU A 326 -19.77 22.04 -33.29
N ILE A 327 -19.87 21.22 -34.34
CA ILE A 327 -20.70 21.46 -35.51
C ILE A 327 -22.17 21.57 -35.11
N LEU A 328 -22.68 20.68 -34.30
CA LEU A 328 -24.07 20.72 -33.81
C LEU A 328 -24.36 22.01 -33.04
N LEU A 329 -23.50 22.37 -32.06
CA LEU A 329 -23.65 23.59 -31.26
C LEU A 329 -23.59 24.86 -32.12
N THR A 330 -22.77 24.85 -33.17
CA THR A 330 -22.64 25.95 -34.11
C THR A 330 -23.91 26.10 -34.99
N ASN A 331 -24.45 24.97 -35.48
CA ASN A 331 -25.66 24.94 -36.29
C ASN A 331 -26.92 25.39 -35.53
N TYR A 332 -26.97 25.10 -34.23
CA TYR A 332 -28.05 25.56 -33.35
C TYR A 332 -27.91 27.03 -32.92
N GLY A 333 -26.81 27.72 -33.30
CA GLY A 333 -26.60 29.13 -32.96
C GLY A 333 -26.40 29.39 -31.48
N ILE A 334 -25.82 28.42 -30.74
CA ILE A 334 -25.61 28.52 -29.30
C ILE A 334 -24.56 29.60 -28.99
N ASN A 335 -24.73 30.29 -27.85
CA ASN A 335 -23.81 31.32 -27.40
C ASN A 335 -22.35 30.83 -27.41
N PRO A 336 -21.42 31.62 -28.00
CA PRO A 336 -19.99 31.25 -28.11
C PRO A 336 -19.35 30.83 -26.77
N VAL A 337 -19.78 31.44 -25.66
CA VAL A 337 -19.26 31.10 -24.33
C VAL A 337 -19.68 29.71 -23.92
N VAL A 338 -20.93 29.32 -24.16
CA VAL A 338 -21.43 27.98 -23.87
C VAL A 338 -20.75 26.94 -24.77
N LYS A 339 -20.50 27.29 -26.04
CA LYS A 339 -19.75 26.46 -26.96
C LYS A 339 -18.31 26.22 -26.44
N SER A 340 -17.60 27.27 -26.05
CA SER A 340 -16.25 27.17 -25.47
C SER A 340 -16.26 26.37 -24.15
N LEU A 341 -17.29 26.55 -23.30
CA LEU A 341 -17.43 25.75 -22.09
C LEU A 341 -17.50 24.26 -22.38
N VAL A 342 -18.30 23.87 -23.38
CA VAL A 342 -18.49 22.46 -23.73
C VAL A 342 -17.23 21.91 -24.39
N ILE A 343 -16.67 22.60 -25.39
CA ILE A 343 -15.54 22.11 -26.19
C ILE A 343 -14.23 22.23 -25.41
N ASP A 344 -13.89 23.46 -24.96
CA ASP A 344 -12.58 23.74 -24.34
C ASP A 344 -12.57 23.35 -22.85
N GLY A 345 -13.68 23.55 -22.14
CA GLY A 345 -13.79 23.21 -20.73
C GLY A 345 -14.02 21.72 -20.48
N ILE A 346 -15.03 21.11 -21.13
CA ILE A 346 -15.42 19.72 -20.86
C ILE A 346 -14.63 18.74 -21.74
N PHE A 347 -14.77 18.84 -23.08
CA PHE A 347 -14.16 17.86 -23.96
C PHE A 347 -12.63 17.87 -23.93
N THR A 348 -12.00 19.02 -23.93
CA THR A 348 -10.53 19.11 -23.82
C THR A 348 -10.05 18.65 -22.45
N GLY A 349 -10.70 19.06 -21.36
CA GLY A 349 -10.32 18.69 -20.00
C GLY A 349 -10.52 17.21 -19.70
N VAL A 350 -11.69 16.67 -19.98
CA VAL A 350 -12.01 15.25 -19.74
C VAL A 350 -11.32 14.34 -20.77
N GLY A 351 -11.26 14.79 -22.03
CA GLY A 351 -10.64 14.06 -23.12
C GLY A 351 -9.18 13.78 -22.87
N SER A 352 -8.43 14.76 -22.35
CA SER A 352 -7.02 14.58 -22.00
C SER A 352 -6.80 13.47 -20.96
N VAL A 353 -7.72 13.30 -20.03
CA VAL A 353 -7.66 12.23 -19.02
C VAL A 353 -8.03 10.88 -19.59
N LEU A 354 -9.09 10.84 -20.39
CA LEU A 354 -9.53 9.60 -21.02
C LEU A 354 -8.51 9.06 -22.01
N SER A 355 -7.78 9.92 -22.73
CA SER A 355 -6.73 9.50 -23.66
C SER A 355 -5.61 8.69 -22.99
N PHE A 356 -5.35 8.90 -21.69
CA PHE A 356 -4.37 8.11 -20.92
C PHE A 356 -4.92 6.80 -20.36
N LEU A 357 -6.24 6.57 -20.43
CA LEU A 357 -6.86 5.37 -19.87
C LEU A 357 -6.26 4.06 -20.42
N PRO A 358 -6.00 3.89 -21.73
CA PRO A 358 -5.39 2.67 -22.25
C PRO A 358 -4.01 2.39 -21.65
N VAL A 359 -3.19 3.41 -21.50
CA VAL A 359 -1.85 3.32 -20.89
C VAL A 359 -1.95 2.83 -19.45
N ILE A 360 -2.90 3.37 -18.69
CA ILE A 360 -3.15 2.99 -17.29
C ILE A 360 -3.66 1.55 -17.20
N LEU A 361 -4.56 1.13 -18.10
CA LEU A 361 -5.06 -0.24 -18.17
C LEU A 361 -3.95 -1.25 -18.45
N ILE A 362 -3.07 -0.96 -19.41
CA ILE A 362 -1.92 -1.81 -19.73
C ILE A 362 -0.99 -1.93 -18.52
N LEU A 363 -0.69 -0.81 -17.87
CA LEU A 363 0.14 -0.80 -16.67
C LEU A 363 -0.47 -1.66 -15.56
N PHE A 364 -1.76 -1.48 -15.27
CA PHE A 364 -2.45 -2.28 -14.25
C PHE A 364 -2.54 -3.76 -14.62
N PHE A 365 -2.68 -4.09 -15.88
CA PHE A 365 -2.65 -5.46 -16.37
C PHE A 365 -1.33 -6.16 -16.02
N PHE A 366 -0.20 -5.58 -16.38
CA PHE A 366 1.10 -6.16 -16.06
C PHE A 366 1.39 -6.20 -14.56
N LEU A 367 1.00 -5.16 -13.83
CA LEU A 367 1.16 -5.13 -12.38
C LEU A 367 0.32 -6.20 -11.69
N SER A 368 -0.91 -6.42 -12.14
CA SER A 368 -1.76 -7.50 -11.60
C SER A 368 -1.16 -8.89 -11.87
N ILE A 369 -0.50 -9.07 -13.02
CA ILE A 369 0.25 -10.30 -13.31
C ILE A 369 1.41 -10.47 -12.33
N LEU A 370 2.22 -9.43 -12.11
CA LEU A 370 3.34 -9.48 -11.17
C LEU A 370 2.89 -9.73 -9.72
N GLU A 371 1.73 -9.17 -9.34
CA GLU A 371 1.13 -9.34 -8.02
C GLU A 371 0.62 -10.78 -7.85
N ASP A 372 -0.17 -11.28 -8.82
CA ASP A 372 -0.79 -12.61 -8.76
C ASP A 372 0.24 -13.75 -8.85
N THR A 373 1.33 -13.56 -9.61
CA THR A 373 2.45 -14.51 -9.65
C THR A 373 3.28 -14.57 -8.38
N GLY A 374 3.12 -13.61 -7.46
CA GLY A 374 3.92 -13.48 -6.25
C GLY A 374 5.33 -12.89 -6.45
N TYR A 375 5.64 -12.38 -7.65
CA TYR A 375 6.95 -11.78 -7.95
C TYR A 375 7.19 -10.49 -7.15
N MET A 376 6.13 -9.70 -6.91
CA MET A 376 6.22 -8.45 -6.12
C MET A 376 6.71 -8.69 -4.70
N ALA A 377 6.35 -9.82 -4.08
CA ALA A 377 6.83 -10.21 -2.75
C ALA A 377 8.36 -10.43 -2.72
N ARG A 378 8.91 -11.03 -3.79
CA ARG A 378 10.36 -11.29 -3.91
C ARG A 378 11.15 -10.02 -4.06
N ILE A 379 10.67 -9.12 -4.91
CA ILE A 379 11.32 -7.82 -5.08
C ILE A 379 11.25 -7.00 -3.80
N ALA A 380 10.13 -6.99 -3.10
CA ALA A 380 10.03 -6.35 -1.79
C ALA A 380 11.04 -6.93 -0.79
N PHE A 381 11.23 -8.26 -0.79
CA PHE A 381 12.23 -8.94 0.05
C PHE A 381 13.67 -8.50 -0.31
N VAL A 382 14.04 -8.50 -1.59
CA VAL A 382 15.38 -8.09 -2.04
C VAL A 382 15.65 -6.62 -1.69
N MET A 383 14.66 -5.76 -1.90
CA MET A 383 14.77 -4.31 -1.67
C MET A 383 14.74 -3.92 -0.20
N ASP A 384 14.27 -4.79 0.69
CA ASP A 384 14.17 -4.51 2.14
C ASP A 384 15.52 -4.12 2.75
N THR A 385 16.59 -4.79 2.35
CA THR A 385 17.96 -4.49 2.82
C THR A 385 18.41 -3.06 2.51
N PHE A 386 18.00 -2.51 1.34
CA PHE A 386 18.34 -1.16 0.93
C PHE A 386 17.41 -0.12 1.55
N LEU A 387 16.10 -0.38 1.55
CA LEU A 387 15.08 0.56 2.02
C LEU A 387 15.14 0.77 3.54
N ARG A 388 15.47 -0.24 4.31
CA ARG A 388 15.69 -0.09 5.77
C ARG A 388 16.75 0.93 6.12
N LYS A 389 17.79 1.08 5.32
CA LYS A 389 18.83 2.11 5.55
C LYS A 389 18.25 3.52 5.51
N ILE A 390 17.29 3.76 4.63
CA ILE A 390 16.59 5.05 4.52
C ILE A 390 15.34 5.15 5.40
N GLY A 391 15.01 4.09 6.17
CA GLY A 391 13.93 4.10 7.15
C GLY A 391 12.58 3.60 6.63
N LEU A 392 12.55 2.91 5.49
CA LEU A 392 11.38 2.29 4.88
C LEU A 392 11.44 0.78 4.97
N SER A 393 10.30 0.11 4.92
CA SER A 393 10.21 -1.34 4.72
C SER A 393 10.30 -1.72 3.23
N GLY A 394 10.70 -2.95 2.93
CA GLY A 394 10.79 -3.45 1.56
C GLY A 394 9.49 -3.35 0.77
N ARG A 395 8.34 -3.45 1.44
CA ARG A 395 7.01 -3.29 0.81
C ARG A 395 6.80 -1.89 0.22
N SER A 396 7.43 -0.86 0.76
CA SER A 396 7.36 0.52 0.24
C SER A 396 7.92 0.64 -1.18
N PHE A 397 8.75 -0.32 -1.62
CA PHE A 397 9.32 -0.33 -2.96
C PHE A 397 8.26 -0.39 -4.06
N VAL A 398 7.22 -1.19 -3.86
CA VAL A 398 6.15 -1.38 -4.84
C VAL A 398 5.40 -0.08 -5.16
N PRO A 399 4.84 0.64 -4.17
CA PRO A 399 4.27 1.98 -4.41
C PRO A 399 5.25 2.96 -5.06
N MET A 400 6.50 2.99 -4.60
CA MET A 400 7.51 3.89 -5.17
C MET A 400 7.79 3.57 -6.64
N LEU A 401 7.87 2.30 -7.00
CA LEU A 401 8.06 1.86 -8.38
C LEU A 401 6.92 2.32 -9.29
N LEU A 402 5.67 2.19 -8.84
CA LEU A 402 4.50 2.68 -9.56
C LEU A 402 4.57 4.17 -9.84
N GLY A 403 5.25 4.92 -8.98
CA GLY A 403 5.47 6.37 -9.11
C GLY A 403 6.19 6.77 -10.40
N PHE A 404 7.01 5.89 -11.00
CA PHE A 404 7.62 6.14 -12.32
C PHE A 404 6.58 6.17 -13.44
N GLY A 405 5.51 5.40 -13.33
CA GLY A 405 4.40 5.45 -14.25
C GLY A 405 3.44 6.59 -13.94
N CYS A 406 2.78 6.51 -12.78
CA CYS A 406 1.79 7.50 -12.34
C CYS A 406 1.76 7.58 -10.81
N SER A 407 1.76 8.80 -10.27
CA SER A 407 1.72 9.03 -8.83
C SER A 407 0.37 8.65 -8.19
N VAL A 408 -0.75 8.68 -8.92
CA VAL A 408 -2.08 8.33 -8.40
C VAL A 408 -2.15 6.87 -7.96
N PRO A 409 -1.92 5.87 -8.84
CA PRO A 409 -1.90 4.46 -8.44
C PRO A 409 -0.78 4.16 -7.44
N ALA A 410 0.34 4.88 -7.50
CA ALA A 410 1.43 4.75 -6.54
C ALA A 410 0.96 5.07 -5.10
N VAL A 411 0.29 6.20 -4.92
CA VAL A 411 -0.27 6.61 -3.62
C VAL A 411 -1.35 5.62 -3.17
N MET A 412 -2.25 5.18 -4.06
CA MET A 412 -3.27 4.19 -3.74
C MET A 412 -2.68 2.84 -3.32
N ALA A 413 -1.59 2.40 -3.96
CA ALA A 413 -0.91 1.15 -3.61
C ALA A 413 -0.28 1.19 -2.21
N SER A 414 -0.04 2.37 -1.64
CA SER A 414 0.49 2.50 -0.27
C SER A 414 -0.45 1.94 0.80
N ARG A 415 -1.73 1.68 0.50
CA ARG A 415 -2.69 0.98 1.37
C ARG A 415 -2.23 -0.40 1.79
N THR A 416 -1.42 -1.07 0.96
CA THR A 416 -0.89 -2.40 1.27
C THR A 416 0.17 -2.39 2.37
N LEU A 417 0.60 -1.20 2.80
CA LEU A 417 1.55 -1.02 3.89
C LEU A 417 0.83 -1.06 5.23
N SER A 418 1.17 -2.04 6.04
CA SER A 418 0.57 -2.27 7.37
C SER A 418 0.97 -1.21 8.41
N SER A 419 2.15 -0.59 8.27
CA SER A 419 2.61 0.48 9.16
C SER A 419 2.14 1.84 8.66
N GLU A 420 1.39 2.58 9.49
CA GLU A 420 0.97 3.97 9.19
C GLU A 420 2.18 4.88 8.96
N ARG A 421 3.25 4.68 9.74
CA ARG A 421 4.51 5.39 9.61
C ARG A 421 5.12 5.19 8.21
N ASP A 422 5.28 3.93 7.78
CA ASP A 422 5.88 3.58 6.48
C ASP A 422 4.98 4.02 5.33
N ARG A 423 3.65 3.93 5.51
CA ARG A 423 2.66 4.42 4.54
C ARG A 423 2.79 5.93 4.35
N ASN A 424 2.76 6.70 5.43
CA ASN A 424 2.85 8.15 5.38
C ASN A 424 4.19 8.62 4.78
N LEU A 425 5.30 8.01 5.19
CA LEU A 425 6.62 8.31 4.63
C LEU A 425 6.68 7.98 3.13
N THR A 426 6.15 6.83 2.71
CA THR A 426 6.10 6.43 1.30
C THR A 426 5.27 7.42 0.47
N ILE A 427 4.08 7.82 0.95
CA ILE A 427 3.23 8.82 0.28
C ILE A 427 3.97 10.15 0.09
N MET A 428 4.73 10.59 1.10
CA MET A 428 5.51 11.84 1.01
C MET A 428 6.66 11.75 0.00
N LEU A 429 7.19 10.56 -0.26
CA LEU A 429 8.33 10.36 -1.16
C LEU A 429 7.93 10.11 -2.62
N ILE A 430 6.75 9.55 -2.90
CA ILE A 430 6.26 9.25 -4.25
C ILE A 430 6.37 10.45 -5.20
N PRO A 431 6.00 11.69 -4.85
CA PRO A 431 6.05 12.81 -5.79
C PRO A 431 7.45 13.25 -6.23
N PHE A 432 8.52 12.85 -5.50
CA PHE A 432 9.91 13.08 -5.92
C PHE A 432 10.32 12.19 -7.10
N ILE A 433 9.57 11.12 -7.34
CA ILE A 433 9.77 10.23 -8.49
C ILE A 433 9.16 10.86 -9.74
N SER A 434 9.88 10.81 -10.85
CA SER A 434 9.42 11.36 -12.12
C SER A 434 8.37 10.45 -12.75
N CYS A 435 7.13 10.92 -12.85
CA CYS A 435 6.06 10.20 -13.55
C CYS A 435 6.10 10.46 -15.07
N SER A 436 5.43 9.63 -15.86
CA SER A 436 5.36 9.72 -17.33
C SER A 436 4.82 11.05 -17.84
N ALA A 437 3.88 11.69 -17.15
CA ALA A 437 3.30 12.97 -17.53
C ALA A 437 4.32 14.14 -17.53
N LYS A 438 5.49 13.98 -16.92
CA LYS A 438 6.59 14.96 -16.97
C LYS A 438 7.46 14.82 -18.22
N ILE A 439 7.42 13.67 -18.92
CA ILE A 439 8.26 13.38 -20.09
C ILE A 439 8.08 14.42 -21.21
N PRO A 440 6.86 14.85 -21.61
CA PRO A 440 6.68 15.86 -22.63
C PRO A 440 7.41 17.16 -22.32
N ILE A 441 7.42 17.61 -21.05
CA ILE A 441 8.15 18.80 -20.62
C ILE A 441 9.65 18.61 -20.86
N TYR A 442 10.19 17.47 -20.41
CA TYR A 442 11.62 17.17 -20.58
C TYR A 442 12.02 17.10 -22.04
N THR A 443 11.21 16.44 -22.88
CA THR A 443 11.48 16.29 -24.32
C THR A 443 11.54 17.64 -25.03
N VAL A 444 10.55 18.51 -24.80
CA VAL A 444 10.48 19.82 -25.45
C VAL A 444 11.64 20.72 -25.01
N PHE A 445 11.96 20.75 -23.72
CA PHE A 445 13.07 21.58 -23.21
C PHE A 445 14.44 21.02 -23.59
N THR A 446 14.62 19.69 -23.60
CA THR A 446 15.89 19.10 -24.02
C THR A 446 16.13 19.28 -25.53
N ALA A 447 15.08 19.20 -26.35
CA ALA A 447 15.16 19.51 -27.77
C ALA A 447 15.53 20.97 -28.02
N ALA A 448 14.99 21.90 -27.22
CA ALA A 448 15.26 23.34 -27.34
C ALA A 448 16.68 23.75 -26.94
N PHE A 449 17.16 23.24 -25.79
CA PHE A 449 18.39 23.75 -25.15
C PHE A 449 19.56 22.76 -25.18
N PHE A 450 19.30 21.44 -25.39
CA PHE A 450 20.30 20.37 -25.33
C PHE A 450 20.18 19.37 -26.48
N PRO A 451 20.19 19.78 -27.77
CA PRO A 451 19.89 18.91 -28.91
C PRO A 451 20.84 17.70 -29.02
N HIS A 452 22.10 17.83 -28.57
CA HIS A 452 23.09 16.74 -28.61
C HIS A 452 23.26 15.98 -27.28
N ARG A 453 22.65 16.46 -26.16
CA ARG A 453 22.80 15.88 -24.83
C ARG A 453 21.46 15.61 -24.14
N GLY A 454 20.38 15.54 -24.90
CA GLY A 454 19.02 15.38 -24.36
C GLY A 454 18.87 14.15 -23.46
N VAL A 455 19.38 12.99 -23.93
CA VAL A 455 19.32 11.73 -23.16
C VAL A 455 20.06 11.86 -21.83
N LEU A 456 21.23 12.52 -21.81
CA LEU A 456 22.01 12.72 -20.59
C LEU A 456 21.25 13.61 -19.61
N VAL A 457 20.67 14.73 -20.07
CA VAL A 457 19.90 15.65 -19.23
C VAL A 457 18.66 14.94 -18.66
N MET A 458 17.92 14.20 -19.47
CA MET A 458 16.78 13.42 -19.01
C MET A 458 17.19 12.38 -17.95
N SER A 459 18.27 11.65 -18.19
CA SER A 459 18.80 10.69 -17.20
C SER A 459 19.19 11.38 -15.89
N CYS A 460 19.87 12.52 -15.96
CA CYS A 460 20.22 13.31 -14.77
C CYS A 460 18.98 13.79 -14.00
N LEU A 461 17.90 14.16 -14.68
CA LEU A 461 16.65 14.53 -14.01
C LEU A 461 16.02 13.34 -13.29
N TYR A 462 15.94 12.17 -13.93
CA TYR A 462 15.40 10.96 -13.29
C TYR A 462 16.22 10.55 -12.06
N PHE A 463 17.54 10.42 -12.20
CA PHE A 463 18.41 10.07 -11.09
C PHE A 463 18.46 11.17 -10.02
N GLY A 464 18.41 12.45 -10.42
CA GLY A 464 18.34 13.59 -9.51
C GLY A 464 17.10 13.55 -8.61
N GLY A 465 15.94 13.22 -9.17
CA GLY A 465 14.71 13.03 -8.41
C GLY A 465 14.84 11.92 -7.36
N ILE A 466 15.41 10.78 -7.74
CA ILE A 466 15.66 9.67 -6.81
C ILE A 466 16.60 10.08 -5.68
N VAL A 467 17.72 10.75 -6.01
CA VAL A 467 18.71 11.20 -5.01
C VAL A 467 18.08 12.19 -4.03
N ILE A 468 17.30 13.16 -4.52
CA ILE A 468 16.58 14.11 -3.67
C ILE A 468 15.54 13.40 -2.81
N GLY A 469 14.80 12.43 -3.38
CA GLY A 469 13.88 11.58 -2.63
C GLY A 469 14.57 10.82 -1.49
N ILE A 470 15.75 10.25 -1.72
CA ILE A 470 16.53 9.57 -0.68
C ILE A 470 17.00 10.55 0.40
N LEU A 471 17.49 11.74 0.02
CA LEU A 471 17.88 12.78 0.98
C LEU A 471 16.70 13.21 1.84
N MET A 472 15.54 13.43 1.23
CA MET A 472 14.32 13.78 1.97
C MET A 472 13.86 12.63 2.88
N ALA A 473 13.97 11.37 2.45
CA ALA A 473 13.68 10.22 3.30
C ALA A 473 14.55 10.19 4.56
N LEU A 474 15.85 10.47 4.43
CA LEU A 474 16.78 10.54 5.56
C LEU A 474 16.45 11.69 6.51
N ILE A 475 16.03 12.85 5.98
CA ILE A 475 15.59 13.99 6.79
C ILE A 475 14.30 13.65 7.52
N PHE A 476 13.29 13.11 6.83
CA PHE A 476 12.00 12.75 7.42
C PHE A 476 12.12 11.66 8.48
N LYS A 477 13.00 10.67 8.25
CA LYS A 477 13.32 9.64 9.25
C LYS A 477 13.79 10.23 10.58
N LYS A 478 14.59 11.32 10.54
CA LYS A 478 15.13 11.95 11.75
C LYS A 478 14.14 12.94 12.40
N VAL A 479 13.38 13.69 11.58
CA VAL A 479 12.59 14.84 12.05
C VAL A 479 11.14 14.47 12.33
N LEU A 480 10.49 13.71 11.42
CA LEU A 480 9.05 13.47 11.46
C LEU A 480 8.70 12.03 11.91
N PHE A 481 9.53 11.06 11.57
CA PHE A 481 9.24 9.64 11.75
C PHE A 481 10.36 8.94 12.52
N ALA A 482 10.59 9.38 13.77
CA ALA A 482 11.52 8.69 14.67
C ALA A 482 11.02 7.27 14.97
N GLY A 483 11.93 6.28 15.01
CA GLY A 483 11.61 4.88 15.28
C GLY A 483 12.26 3.92 14.29
N LYS A 484 12.22 2.63 14.60
CA LYS A 484 12.74 1.57 13.72
C LYS A 484 11.66 1.16 12.72
N PRO A 485 12.01 0.92 11.44
CA PRO A 485 11.07 0.34 10.48
C PRO A 485 10.62 -1.04 10.97
N MET A 486 9.39 -1.41 10.63
CA MET A 486 8.82 -2.72 10.95
C MET A 486 9.72 -3.84 10.42
N PRO A 487 9.99 -4.89 11.22
CA PRO A 487 10.69 -6.05 10.71
C PRO A 487 9.86 -6.70 9.60
N PHE A 488 10.50 -6.90 8.45
CA PHE A 488 9.86 -7.53 7.30
C PHE A 488 9.91 -9.04 7.47
N VAL A 489 8.84 -9.60 8.03
CA VAL A 489 8.62 -11.05 8.10
C VAL A 489 7.55 -11.38 7.08
N MET A 490 7.93 -11.91 5.92
CA MET A 490 6.99 -12.34 4.89
C MET A 490 7.39 -13.72 4.37
N GLU A 491 6.41 -14.61 4.31
CA GLU A 491 6.53 -15.82 3.50
C GLU A 491 6.50 -15.45 2.04
N LEU A 492 7.44 -16.00 1.28
CA LEU A 492 7.38 -15.92 -0.17
C LEU A 492 6.31 -16.93 -0.63
N PRO A 493 5.16 -16.46 -1.18
CA PRO A 493 4.12 -17.36 -1.65
C PRO A 493 4.66 -18.21 -2.80
N ASN A 494 4.20 -19.44 -2.95
CA ASN A 494 4.56 -20.26 -4.11
C ASN A 494 4.18 -19.56 -5.41
N TYR A 495 4.99 -19.71 -6.46
CA TYR A 495 4.64 -19.18 -7.77
C TYR A 495 3.39 -19.86 -8.29
N ARG A 496 2.43 -19.05 -8.70
CA ARG A 496 1.20 -19.52 -9.32
C ARG A 496 1.08 -18.92 -10.71
N PHE A 497 0.55 -19.68 -11.65
CA PHE A 497 0.17 -19.11 -12.94
C PHE A 497 -1.02 -18.17 -12.72
N PRO A 498 -0.92 -16.91 -13.19
CA PRO A 498 -2.00 -15.95 -13.01
C PRO A 498 -3.25 -16.41 -13.73
N SER A 499 -4.39 -16.40 -13.07
CA SER A 499 -5.65 -16.68 -13.73
C SER A 499 -6.09 -15.43 -14.51
N LEU A 500 -6.36 -15.57 -15.80
CA LEU A 500 -6.79 -14.44 -16.64
C LEU A 500 -8.02 -13.73 -16.05
N LYS A 501 -8.93 -14.49 -15.46
CA LYS A 501 -10.14 -13.95 -14.81
C LYS A 501 -9.79 -13.06 -13.61
N SER A 502 -8.87 -13.50 -12.73
CA SER A 502 -8.43 -12.71 -11.57
C SER A 502 -7.71 -11.45 -12.00
N VAL A 503 -6.79 -11.56 -12.97
CA VAL A 503 -6.03 -10.41 -13.49
C VAL A 503 -6.96 -9.36 -14.10
N LEU A 504 -7.92 -9.77 -14.93
CA LEU A 504 -8.88 -8.85 -15.54
C LEU A 504 -9.82 -8.21 -14.51
N LEU A 505 -10.23 -8.95 -13.48
CA LEU A 505 -11.06 -8.41 -12.41
C LEU A 505 -10.30 -7.36 -11.60
N LEU A 506 -9.08 -7.67 -11.15
CA LEU A 506 -8.21 -6.73 -10.42
C LEU A 506 -7.89 -5.49 -11.26
N MET A 507 -7.58 -5.68 -12.54
CA MET A 507 -7.36 -4.58 -13.47
C MET A 507 -8.60 -3.68 -13.55
N TRP A 508 -9.79 -4.26 -13.69
CA TRP A 508 -11.04 -3.51 -13.80
C TRP A 508 -11.39 -2.76 -12.51
N GLU A 509 -11.22 -3.37 -11.34
CA GLU A 509 -11.43 -2.71 -10.05
C GLU A 509 -10.52 -1.49 -9.88
N LYS A 510 -9.21 -1.65 -10.16
CA LYS A 510 -8.23 -0.55 -10.09
C LYS A 510 -8.54 0.55 -11.14
N ALA A 511 -8.98 0.15 -12.33
CA ALA A 511 -9.35 1.09 -13.39
C ALA A 511 -10.63 1.87 -13.07
N ARG A 512 -11.63 1.20 -12.53
CA ARG A 512 -12.88 1.82 -12.09
C ARG A 512 -12.63 2.85 -10.98
N ASP A 513 -11.87 2.47 -9.96
CA ASP A 513 -11.47 3.36 -8.87
C ASP A 513 -10.74 4.62 -9.39
N PHE A 514 -9.85 4.44 -10.37
CA PHE A 514 -9.16 5.55 -11.02
C PHE A 514 -10.13 6.45 -11.80
N LEU A 515 -11.02 5.86 -12.60
CA LEU A 515 -12.00 6.61 -13.40
C LEU A 515 -12.94 7.43 -12.53
N GLU A 516 -13.55 6.83 -11.51
CA GLU A 516 -14.50 7.52 -10.62
C GLU A 516 -13.85 8.74 -9.94
N ARG A 517 -12.59 8.62 -9.54
CA ARG A 517 -11.86 9.68 -8.84
C ARG A 517 -11.29 10.73 -9.80
N ALA A 518 -10.62 10.26 -10.85
CA ALA A 518 -9.99 11.16 -11.82
C ALA A 518 -11.04 11.98 -12.55
N PHE A 519 -12.15 11.37 -12.96
CA PHE A 519 -13.21 12.06 -13.68
C PHE A 519 -13.78 13.24 -12.88
N THR A 520 -14.18 13.00 -11.62
CA THR A 520 -14.81 14.05 -10.79
C THR A 520 -13.86 15.21 -10.50
N ILE A 521 -12.62 14.90 -10.09
CA ILE A 521 -11.68 15.91 -9.62
C ILE A 521 -11.06 16.68 -10.79
N ILE A 522 -10.70 15.98 -11.87
CA ILE A 522 -10.08 16.62 -13.03
C ILE A 522 -11.12 17.42 -13.80
N PHE A 523 -12.35 16.91 -13.91
CA PHE A 523 -13.46 17.66 -14.48
C PHE A 523 -13.67 19.01 -13.77
N LEU A 524 -13.76 19.00 -12.43
CA LEU A 524 -13.90 20.24 -11.67
C LEU A 524 -12.70 21.17 -11.85
N ALA A 525 -11.47 20.62 -11.82
CA ALA A 525 -10.25 21.40 -12.02
C ALA A 525 -10.19 22.01 -13.43
N SER A 526 -10.58 21.27 -14.48
CA SER A 526 -10.63 21.74 -15.85
C SER A 526 -11.65 22.88 -16.02
N MET A 527 -12.81 22.75 -15.38
CA MET A 527 -13.82 23.81 -15.36
C MET A 527 -13.32 25.11 -14.71
N ILE A 528 -12.59 24.98 -13.59
CA ILE A 528 -12.00 26.13 -12.91
C ILE A 528 -10.93 26.80 -13.81
N ILE A 529 -10.06 26.00 -14.43
CA ILE A 529 -9.02 26.53 -15.33
C ILE A 529 -9.64 27.20 -16.56
N TRP A 530 -10.64 26.55 -17.20
CA TRP A 530 -11.39 27.16 -18.30
C TRP A 530 -12.00 28.51 -17.90
N PHE A 531 -12.64 28.58 -16.73
CA PHE A 531 -13.21 29.82 -16.23
C PHE A 531 -12.14 30.91 -16.05
N LEU A 532 -11.00 30.57 -15.44
CA LEU A 532 -9.89 31.51 -15.23
C LEU A 532 -9.23 31.95 -16.55
N GLN A 533 -9.27 31.13 -17.60
CA GLN A 533 -8.72 31.47 -18.93
C GLN A 533 -9.68 32.32 -19.76
N THR A 534 -11.00 32.11 -19.59
CA THR A 534 -12.03 32.70 -20.45
C THR A 534 -12.45 34.10 -19.98
N PHE A 535 -12.35 34.39 -18.69
CA PHE A 535 -12.86 35.62 -18.11
C PHE A 535 -11.77 36.54 -17.57
N ASP A 536 -12.03 37.88 -17.69
CA ASP A 536 -11.24 38.93 -17.04
C ASP A 536 -11.74 39.21 -15.59
N SER A 537 -11.12 40.18 -14.91
CA SER A 537 -11.49 40.62 -13.55
C SER A 537 -12.91 41.21 -13.46
N ARG A 538 -13.54 41.56 -14.59
CA ARG A 538 -14.91 42.10 -14.69
C ARG A 538 -15.91 41.07 -15.23
N LEU A 539 -15.51 39.82 -15.34
CA LEU A 539 -16.29 38.71 -15.91
C LEU A 539 -16.68 38.91 -17.39
N ASN A 540 -15.92 39.70 -18.16
CA ASN A 540 -16.07 39.75 -19.61
C ASN A 540 -15.24 38.64 -20.25
N VAL A 541 -15.72 38.15 -21.39
CA VAL A 541 -14.98 37.16 -22.19
C VAL A 541 -13.73 37.80 -22.80
N VAL A 542 -12.61 37.20 -22.56
CA VAL A 542 -11.29 37.72 -22.97
C VAL A 542 -10.97 37.23 -24.40
N THR A 543 -10.57 38.16 -25.26
CA THR A 543 -10.07 37.87 -26.60
C THR A 543 -8.54 37.67 -26.62
N ASP A 544 -7.84 38.27 -25.64
CA ASP A 544 -6.38 38.13 -25.46
C ASP A 544 -6.08 37.48 -24.11
N SER A 545 -5.43 36.31 -24.16
CA SER A 545 -5.06 35.50 -22.98
C SER A 545 -4.29 36.29 -21.91
N ALA A 546 -3.60 37.38 -22.27
CA ALA A 546 -2.86 38.24 -21.36
C ALA A 546 -3.75 38.96 -20.33
N ASN A 547 -5.03 39.16 -20.65
CA ASN A 547 -6.00 39.87 -19.79
C ASN A 547 -6.86 38.91 -18.94
N SER A 548 -6.64 37.60 -19.02
CA SER A 548 -7.41 36.59 -18.29
C SER A 548 -7.11 36.62 -16.78
N LEU A 549 -8.06 36.15 -15.98
CA LEU A 549 -7.86 35.93 -14.54
C LEU A 549 -6.64 35.04 -14.27
N LEU A 550 -6.41 34.04 -15.14
CA LEU A 550 -5.25 33.17 -15.03
C LEU A 550 -3.93 33.90 -15.27
N ALA A 551 -3.89 34.87 -16.22
CA ALA A 551 -2.72 35.70 -16.44
C ALA A 551 -2.45 36.63 -15.24
N ILE A 552 -3.49 37.17 -14.62
CA ILE A 552 -3.36 37.97 -13.37
C ILE A 552 -2.71 37.13 -12.27
N LEU A 553 -3.16 35.90 -12.07
CA LEU A 553 -2.51 34.96 -11.14
C LEU A 553 -1.06 34.68 -11.53
N GLY A 554 -0.77 34.54 -12.82
CA GLY A 554 0.59 34.40 -13.35
C GLY A 554 1.48 35.59 -12.99
N HIS A 555 0.99 36.79 -13.18
CA HIS A 555 1.70 38.02 -12.80
C HIS A 555 1.95 38.14 -11.28
N LEU A 556 0.98 37.72 -10.46
CA LEU A 556 1.13 37.72 -8.99
C LEU A 556 2.20 36.71 -8.53
N LEU A 557 2.31 35.55 -9.20
CA LEU A 557 3.26 34.50 -8.84
C LEU A 557 4.65 34.69 -9.45
N ALA A 558 4.77 35.41 -10.56
CA ALA A 558 6.04 35.61 -11.29
C ALA A 558 7.19 36.15 -10.40
N PRO A 559 6.99 37.07 -9.44
CA PRO A 559 8.06 37.54 -8.56
C PRO A 559 8.70 36.45 -7.71
N ILE A 560 7.94 35.40 -7.35
CA ILE A 560 8.42 34.25 -6.55
C ILE A 560 9.49 33.47 -7.32
N PHE A 561 9.38 33.42 -8.63
CA PHE A 561 10.30 32.69 -9.51
C PHE A 561 11.49 33.53 -10.01
N LYS A 562 11.57 34.82 -9.65
CA LYS A 562 12.69 35.71 -10.01
C LYS A 562 14.05 35.16 -9.57
N PRO A 563 14.23 34.63 -8.34
CA PRO A 563 15.51 34.04 -7.93
C PRO A 563 15.91 32.77 -8.69
N LEU A 564 14.95 32.11 -9.35
CA LEU A 564 15.16 30.90 -10.15
C LEU A 564 15.52 31.23 -11.62
N GLY A 565 15.48 32.50 -12.01
CA GLY A 565 15.82 32.97 -13.34
C GLY A 565 14.70 32.93 -14.38
N PHE A 566 13.44 32.69 -13.98
CA PHE A 566 12.27 32.65 -14.87
C PHE A 566 11.07 33.40 -14.27
N ALA A 567 11.12 34.72 -14.29
CA ALA A 567 10.10 35.62 -13.73
C ALA A 567 9.02 36.06 -14.73
N ASP A 568 8.82 35.34 -15.82
CA ASP A 568 7.78 35.63 -16.80
C ASP A 568 6.41 35.10 -16.34
N TRP A 569 5.37 35.94 -16.48
CA TRP A 569 4.01 35.56 -16.09
C TRP A 569 3.49 34.35 -16.89
N ARG A 570 3.90 34.19 -18.16
CA ARG A 570 3.51 33.05 -19.01
C ARG A 570 4.02 31.73 -18.44
N ILE A 571 5.22 31.73 -17.89
CA ILE A 571 5.81 30.56 -17.23
C ILE A 571 5.05 30.25 -15.95
N SER A 572 4.74 31.26 -15.15
CA SER A 572 3.96 31.09 -13.91
C SER A 572 2.56 30.58 -14.19
N THR A 573 1.89 31.09 -15.22
CA THR A 573 0.59 30.60 -15.71
C THR A 573 0.66 29.13 -16.13
N ALA A 574 1.67 28.74 -16.89
CA ALA A 574 1.87 27.36 -17.29
C ALA A 574 2.15 26.41 -16.11
N LEU A 575 2.84 26.88 -15.07
CA LEU A 575 3.03 26.09 -13.84
C LEU A 575 1.72 25.90 -13.06
N VAL A 576 0.83 26.90 -13.05
CA VAL A 576 -0.50 26.78 -12.42
C VAL A 576 -1.37 25.79 -13.18
N THR A 577 -1.43 25.85 -14.49
CA THR A 577 -2.16 24.84 -15.31
C THR A 577 -1.55 23.46 -15.15
N GLY A 578 -0.22 23.35 -15.02
CA GLY A 578 0.50 22.12 -14.75
C GLY A 578 0.19 21.45 -13.40
N ILE A 579 -0.55 22.11 -12.50
CA ILE A 579 -1.09 21.47 -11.29
C ILE A 579 -2.29 20.60 -11.64
N THR A 580 -3.09 20.96 -12.63
CA THR A 580 -4.21 20.10 -13.08
C THR A 580 -3.68 18.83 -13.74
N ALA A 581 -2.82 19.01 -14.75
CA ALA A 581 -2.15 17.93 -15.46
C ALA A 581 -0.77 18.42 -15.92
N LYS A 582 0.27 17.61 -15.73
CA LYS A 582 1.66 18.05 -15.98
C LYS A 582 1.93 18.37 -17.45
N GLU A 583 1.32 17.64 -18.36
CA GLU A 583 1.40 17.87 -19.79
C GLU A 583 0.80 19.23 -20.22
N ALA A 584 -0.14 19.77 -19.44
CA ALA A 584 -0.73 21.07 -19.70
C ALA A 584 0.29 22.24 -19.65
N VAL A 585 1.45 22.05 -19.02
CA VAL A 585 2.54 23.04 -19.03
C VAL A 585 2.99 23.37 -20.44
N VAL A 586 3.21 22.34 -21.27
CA VAL A 586 3.70 22.50 -22.66
C VAL A 586 2.62 23.10 -23.54
N SER A 587 1.38 22.62 -23.44
CA SER A 587 0.26 23.14 -24.24
C SER A 587 -0.06 24.60 -23.87
N THR A 588 -0.04 24.97 -22.59
CA THR A 588 -0.23 26.35 -22.16
C THR A 588 0.88 27.27 -22.67
N LEU A 589 2.16 26.85 -22.58
CA LEU A 589 3.26 27.59 -23.15
C LEU A 589 3.13 27.77 -24.66
N SER A 590 2.67 26.74 -25.38
CA SER A 590 2.40 26.78 -26.82
C SER A 590 1.37 27.87 -27.16
N VAL A 591 0.23 27.87 -26.46
CA VAL A 591 -0.84 28.86 -26.65
C VAL A 591 -0.36 30.28 -26.34
N LEU A 592 0.33 30.47 -25.19
CA LEU A 592 0.80 31.79 -24.75
C LEU A 592 1.95 32.36 -25.61
N LEU A 593 2.66 31.50 -26.34
CA LEU A 593 3.69 31.89 -27.31
C LEU A 593 3.13 32.04 -28.74
N GLY A 594 1.85 31.76 -28.98
CA GLY A 594 1.22 31.82 -30.28
C GLY A 594 1.82 30.85 -31.31
N THR A 595 2.35 29.70 -30.85
CA THR A 595 3.05 28.72 -31.67
C THR A 595 2.38 27.34 -31.64
N ASN A 596 2.53 26.55 -32.70
CA ASN A 596 2.07 25.16 -32.68
C ASN A 596 3.04 24.30 -31.84
N ALA A 597 2.55 23.18 -31.29
CA ALA A 597 3.34 22.27 -30.47
C ALA A 597 4.67 21.84 -31.08
N ALA A 598 4.75 21.72 -32.42
CA ALA A 598 5.98 21.39 -33.17
C ALA A 598 7.06 22.49 -33.14
N HIS A 599 6.69 23.76 -32.96
CA HIS A 599 7.60 24.91 -32.99
C HIS A 599 7.84 25.54 -31.61
N VAL A 600 7.24 25.02 -30.57
CA VAL A 600 7.41 25.53 -29.18
C VAL A 600 8.88 25.50 -28.76
N SER A 601 9.62 24.46 -29.15
CA SER A 601 11.03 24.33 -28.80
C SER A 601 11.89 25.49 -29.28
N ALA A 602 11.62 26.04 -30.46
CA ALA A 602 12.30 27.21 -30.97
C ALA A 602 11.89 28.51 -30.23
N ALA A 603 10.61 28.64 -29.89
CA ALA A 603 10.09 29.81 -29.21
C ALA A 603 10.50 29.88 -27.73
N LEU A 604 10.81 28.78 -27.08
CA LEU A 604 11.27 28.74 -25.68
C LEU A 604 12.56 29.54 -25.44
N GLY A 605 13.41 29.66 -26.46
CA GLY A 605 14.63 30.49 -26.41
C GLY A 605 14.38 31.98 -26.17
N THR A 606 13.14 32.48 -26.38
CA THR A 606 12.76 33.86 -26.08
C THR A 606 12.42 34.08 -24.61
N LEU A 607 12.02 33.02 -23.89
CA LEU A 607 11.62 33.05 -22.50
C LEU A 607 12.70 32.57 -21.53
N PHE A 608 13.52 31.64 -21.98
CA PHE A 608 14.51 30.96 -21.14
C PHE A 608 15.91 31.10 -21.70
N THR A 609 16.85 31.25 -20.79
CA THR A 609 18.27 30.98 -21.02
C THR A 609 18.54 29.51 -20.71
N VAL A 610 19.64 28.93 -21.19
CA VAL A 610 20.05 27.55 -20.83
C VAL A 610 20.02 27.33 -19.32
N ARG A 611 20.50 28.30 -18.58
CA ARG A 611 20.59 28.31 -17.13
C ARG A 611 19.21 28.29 -16.44
N SER A 612 18.29 29.13 -16.88
CA SER A 612 16.94 29.19 -16.36
C SER A 612 16.10 27.96 -16.81
N ALA A 613 16.40 27.40 -17.98
CA ALA A 613 15.77 26.17 -18.46
C ALA A 613 16.11 24.96 -17.58
N VAL A 614 17.37 24.81 -17.15
CA VAL A 614 17.77 23.75 -16.20
C VAL A 614 17.07 23.93 -14.87
N SER A 615 17.05 25.17 -14.33
CA SER A 615 16.35 25.49 -13.09
C SER A 615 14.86 25.16 -13.17
N PHE A 616 14.21 25.52 -14.29
CA PHE A 616 12.80 25.21 -14.54
C PHE A 616 12.54 23.69 -14.63
N LEU A 617 13.41 22.94 -15.30
CA LEU A 617 13.31 21.48 -15.38
C LEU A 617 13.41 20.83 -13.99
N VAL A 618 14.32 21.29 -13.14
CA VAL A 618 14.45 20.79 -11.76
C VAL A 618 13.24 21.20 -10.92
N PHE A 619 12.73 22.42 -11.08
CA PHE A 619 11.52 22.86 -10.41
C PHE A 619 10.32 21.98 -10.82
N THR A 620 10.11 21.76 -12.11
CA THR A 620 9.00 20.95 -12.64
C THR A 620 9.13 19.47 -12.26
N LEU A 621 10.34 18.98 -12.08
CA LEU A 621 10.59 17.62 -11.55
C LEU A 621 10.02 17.46 -10.13
N LEU A 622 10.23 18.43 -9.26
CA LEU A 622 10.04 18.29 -7.81
C LEU A 622 8.78 18.94 -7.25
N TYR A 623 8.20 19.95 -7.96
CA TYR A 623 7.03 20.66 -7.43
C TYR A 623 5.80 19.77 -7.36
N THR A 624 4.79 20.23 -6.61
CA THR A 624 3.56 19.50 -6.29
C THR A 624 3.05 18.59 -7.42
N PRO A 625 2.57 17.39 -7.12
CA PRO A 625 1.99 16.51 -8.13
C PRO A 625 0.68 17.07 -8.70
N CYS A 626 0.09 16.39 -9.68
CA CYS A 626 -1.19 16.80 -10.26
C CYS A 626 -2.34 16.72 -9.24
N VAL A 627 -3.42 17.46 -9.50
CA VAL A 627 -4.62 17.52 -8.62
C VAL A 627 -5.17 16.14 -8.28
N ALA A 628 -5.17 15.21 -9.24
CA ALA A 628 -5.59 13.83 -9.00
C ALA A 628 -4.71 13.12 -7.96
N ALA A 629 -3.39 13.33 -8.01
CA ALA A 629 -2.48 12.77 -7.01
C ALA A 629 -2.62 13.46 -5.64
N ILE A 630 -2.86 14.78 -5.60
CA ILE A 630 -3.16 15.50 -4.35
C ILE A 630 -4.43 14.94 -3.70
N ALA A 631 -5.45 14.66 -4.49
CA ALA A 631 -6.69 14.07 -4.00
C ALA A 631 -6.48 12.64 -3.47
N ALA A 632 -5.68 11.82 -4.16
CA ALA A 632 -5.28 10.50 -3.66
C ALA A 632 -4.51 10.61 -2.33
N ILE A 633 -3.55 11.54 -2.23
CA ILE A 633 -2.82 11.82 -0.99
C ILE A 633 -3.78 12.21 0.14
N LYS A 634 -4.74 13.11 -0.12
CA LYS A 634 -5.75 13.53 0.87
C LYS A 634 -6.55 12.34 1.39
N GLN A 635 -6.92 11.44 0.51
CA GLN A 635 -7.70 10.27 0.87
C GLN A 635 -6.89 9.28 1.70
N GLU A 636 -5.65 8.97 1.31
CA GLU A 636 -4.80 8.01 2.03
C GLU A 636 -4.26 8.57 3.35
N MET A 637 -4.08 9.89 3.45
CA MET A 637 -3.64 10.55 4.68
C MET A 637 -4.79 10.88 5.65
N HIS A 638 -6.05 10.74 5.21
CA HIS A 638 -7.27 11.06 5.96
C HIS A 638 -7.25 12.46 6.62
N SER A 639 -6.45 13.40 6.10
CA SER A 639 -6.27 14.73 6.68
C SER A 639 -5.96 15.78 5.61
N THR A 640 -6.83 16.77 5.49
CA THR A 640 -6.63 17.91 4.59
C THR A 640 -5.40 18.74 5.01
N LEU A 641 -5.18 18.92 6.31
CA LEU A 641 -4.05 19.71 6.82
C LEU A 641 -2.71 19.04 6.51
N LYS A 642 -2.59 17.72 6.72
CA LYS A 642 -1.38 16.96 6.34
C LYS A 642 -1.11 17.05 4.84
N THR A 643 -2.16 16.96 4.01
CA THR A 643 -2.04 17.08 2.55
C THR A 643 -1.53 18.45 2.12
N ILE A 644 -2.09 19.54 2.66
CA ILE A 644 -1.63 20.90 2.39
C ILE A 644 -0.17 21.04 2.83
N GLY A 645 0.20 20.53 4.00
CA GLY A 645 1.59 20.51 4.48
C GLY A 645 2.55 19.81 3.51
N ILE A 646 2.15 18.66 2.94
CA ILE A 646 2.93 17.93 1.93
C ILE A 646 3.11 18.79 0.66
N VAL A 647 2.04 19.41 0.15
CA VAL A 647 2.11 20.26 -1.04
C VAL A 647 3.04 21.45 -0.83
N ILE A 648 2.92 22.14 0.31
CA ILE A 648 3.79 23.27 0.64
C ILE A 648 5.25 22.82 0.76
N MET A 649 5.50 21.72 1.45
CA MET A 649 6.83 21.14 1.61
C MET A 649 7.45 20.80 0.26
N GLN A 650 6.70 20.14 -0.65
CA GLN A 650 7.19 19.79 -1.98
C GLN A 650 7.51 21.02 -2.82
N CYS A 651 6.63 22.04 -2.82
CA CYS A 651 6.91 23.30 -3.50
C CYS A 651 8.15 24.01 -2.91
N GLY A 652 8.32 23.96 -1.61
CA GLY A 652 9.50 24.53 -0.93
C GLY A 652 10.81 23.80 -1.31
N VAL A 653 10.80 22.47 -1.29
CA VAL A 653 11.96 21.65 -1.73
C VAL A 653 12.28 21.90 -3.20
N ALA A 654 11.25 21.94 -4.05
CA ALA A 654 11.41 22.23 -5.48
C ALA A 654 12.05 23.62 -5.70
N TRP A 655 11.57 24.63 -4.97
CA TRP A 655 12.08 25.98 -5.08
C TRP A 655 13.54 26.10 -4.62
N ILE A 656 13.87 25.54 -3.45
CA ILE A 656 15.24 25.57 -2.90
C ILE A 656 16.19 24.82 -3.84
N THR A 657 15.81 23.64 -4.31
CA THR A 657 16.66 22.83 -5.19
C THR A 657 16.88 23.51 -6.53
N ALA A 658 15.82 24.07 -7.14
CA ALA A 658 15.92 24.81 -8.39
C ALA A 658 16.78 26.07 -8.24
N TRP A 659 16.69 26.77 -7.11
CA TRP A 659 17.54 27.94 -6.79
C TRP A 659 19.00 27.55 -6.67
N LEU A 660 19.31 26.46 -5.94
CA LEU A 660 20.68 25.94 -5.82
C LEU A 660 21.26 25.56 -7.19
N VAL A 661 20.46 24.90 -8.04
CA VAL A 661 20.86 24.53 -9.39
C VAL A 661 21.05 25.77 -10.26
N TYR A 662 20.21 26.78 -10.14
CA TYR A 662 20.37 28.06 -10.86
C TYR A 662 21.68 28.74 -10.51
N ILE A 663 22.06 28.81 -9.22
CA ILE A 663 23.34 29.36 -8.80
C ILE A 663 24.51 28.50 -9.27
N GLY A 664 24.44 27.18 -9.04
CA GLY A 664 25.51 26.24 -9.40
C GLY A 664 25.76 26.17 -10.90
N SER A 665 24.72 26.24 -11.73
CA SER A 665 24.86 26.26 -13.20
C SER A 665 25.57 27.53 -13.70
N GLY A 666 25.58 28.61 -12.93
CA GLY A 666 26.31 29.83 -13.28
C GLY A 666 27.83 29.74 -13.10
N VAL A 667 28.30 28.68 -12.42
CA VAL A 667 29.74 28.42 -12.24
C VAL A 667 30.23 27.42 -13.30
N ILE A 668 29.31 26.60 -13.86
CA ILE A 668 29.65 25.47 -14.75
C ILE A 668 29.33 25.79 -16.23
N LEU A 669 28.31 26.59 -16.51
CA LEU A 669 27.86 27.04 -17.83
C LEU A 669 28.24 28.51 -18.03
#